data_733b25c3d66e0e2597235b0c68451b18
#
_entry.id   733b25c3d66e0e2597235b0c68451b18
#
_cell.length_a   1.000
_cell.length_b   1.000
_cell.length_c   1.000
_cell.angle_alpha   90.00
_cell.angle_beta   90.00
_cell.angle_gamma   90.00
#
_symmetry.space_group_name_H-M   'P 1'
#
loop_
_entity.id
_entity.type
_entity.pdbx_description
1 polymer ?
#
loop_
_entity_poly.entity_id
_entity_poly.type
_entity_poly.pdbx_seq_one_letter_code
_entity_poly.pdbx_strand_id
1 'polypeptide(L)'
;MEDTIKIYGARVHNLKNVDLEIPRRKLVVITGLSGSGKSSLAFDTIYAEGQRRYMETLSTYARQFVGTMERPDVDKITGLSPVVAIEQKTTNKNPRSTVGTVTEINDFLRLLYARASRAYSPVTGEEMVHYSDDQIADLILGGFDGRRIALMAPVVKGRKGHYRELFESLARKGYIYARIDGEIREITAGMRLDRYKIHTIDLVVDRLQVSADARDRLMTSLKESMRQGKGTMAVYDYGTGQQRFYSRHLMCPSTGVAFEDPAPHTFSFNSPKGACPHCNGLGEEAVFDLAKIVPDPQLSLREGAVEPLGKYRNNLLFAELEMLGRRYDFTLDDPISSFSEEGLNAVLYGDSEPLTVDLSEFSSSGGRQFLQWEGVAEYIGRTEDDDSKRGQKWRDQFLVYRTCSVCGGSRLKKEALQFRVAGKNIAEVSALSISEFAGWIATVEEQMSDKERRIAQEILKEIRERLRFLQDVGLGYLSLARSSRSLSGGESQRIRLATQIGSKLVNVLYILDEPSIGLHQRDNRRLIRSLEELRDAGNSVIVVEHDEDMMRAADFIVDVGPRAGRKGGRIVASGSFDDILRSDSITADYLTGRRRIEIPASLRPGTGERIVIRGARGNNLKGVTAEFPLGKFICVTGVSGSGKSTLVNETLRPILSKALYRSYDQPLPYDSVEGIEHIDKLVVVDQSPIGRSPRSNPATYSNVFSDIRKLFEMTPDAQIRGFKAGRFSFNVKGGRCEECRGAGVQTIEMNFLPDVYVRCRACGGHRYNRETLEVRYKGRNIDDVLNMTVNMAVEFFENIPSIHQKLRAIQEVGLGYLTLGQPGTTLSGGESQRIKLSAELSKRDTGRTLYILDEPTTGLHFEDIRLLLDVLNKLVDRGNTVIVIEHNLDVIKVADHLIDIGPEGGAAGGRILVAGTPHDVAQCPESYTGLFLKQMGL
;
A
#
# COMPACT_ATOMS: atom_id res chain seq x y z
N MET A 1 -5.29 42.57 -0.56
CA MET A 1 -5.63 41.22 -0.05
C MET A 1 -5.33 41.23 1.42
N GLU A 2 -6.15 40.61 2.26
CA GLU A 2 -5.84 40.48 3.70
C GLU A 2 -4.53 39.72 3.86
N ASP A 3 -3.58 40.23 4.63
CA ASP A 3 -2.28 39.62 4.86
C ASP A 3 -2.29 38.56 5.98
N THR A 4 -3.45 38.36 6.59
CA THR A 4 -3.66 37.42 7.69
C THR A 4 -4.92 36.57 7.48
N ILE A 5 -4.89 35.33 7.99
CA ILE A 5 -6.09 34.50 8.19
C ILE A 5 -6.58 34.80 9.61
N LYS A 6 -7.83 35.26 9.73
CA LYS A 6 -8.43 35.59 11.02
C LYS A 6 -9.54 34.60 11.36
N ILE A 7 -9.44 33.98 12.51
CA ILE A 7 -10.38 33.01 13.05
C ILE A 7 -11.05 33.66 14.26
N TYR A 8 -12.37 33.64 14.33
CA TYR A 8 -13.15 34.16 15.44
C TYR A 8 -14.06 33.06 16.00
N GLY A 9 -13.95 32.80 17.28
CA GLY A 9 -14.86 31.96 18.05
C GLY A 9 -14.85 30.49 17.63
N ALA A 10 -13.69 29.86 17.39
CA ALA A 10 -13.64 28.45 17.07
C ALA A 10 -13.94 27.57 18.31
N ARG A 11 -14.95 26.66 18.17
CA ARG A 11 -15.47 25.83 19.26
C ARG A 11 -15.55 24.33 18.89
N VAL A 12 -14.92 23.93 17.77
CA VAL A 12 -14.94 22.54 17.31
C VAL A 12 -14.26 21.63 18.34
N HIS A 13 -14.93 20.53 18.69
CA HIS A 13 -14.46 19.54 19.68
C HIS A 13 -14.10 20.14 21.04
N ASN A 14 -12.81 20.21 21.38
CA ASN A 14 -12.35 20.73 22.67
C ASN A 14 -11.90 22.20 22.62
N LEU A 15 -11.97 22.85 21.48
CA LEU A 15 -11.61 24.27 21.35
C LEU A 15 -12.55 25.16 22.17
N LYS A 16 -12.00 26.16 22.84
CA LYS A 16 -12.69 27.03 23.80
C LYS A 16 -12.81 28.45 23.29
N ASN A 17 -13.67 28.65 22.29
CA ASN A 17 -13.93 29.96 21.70
C ASN A 17 -12.63 30.67 21.30
N VAL A 18 -11.85 30.00 20.43
CA VAL A 18 -10.51 30.46 20.06
C VAL A 18 -10.59 31.55 19.02
N ASP A 19 -9.96 32.69 19.33
CA ASP A 19 -9.65 33.76 18.38
C ASP A 19 -8.17 33.71 18.04
N LEU A 20 -7.83 33.77 16.74
CA LEU A 20 -6.45 33.62 16.27
C LEU A 20 -6.23 34.33 14.95
N GLU A 21 -5.10 35.02 14.83
CA GLU A 21 -4.61 35.61 13.58
C GLU A 21 -3.35 34.88 13.13
N ILE A 22 -3.37 34.35 11.89
CA ILE A 22 -2.26 33.61 11.30
C ILE A 22 -1.76 34.40 10.07
N PRO A 23 -0.45 34.71 9.98
CA PRO A 23 0.09 35.43 8.83
C PRO A 23 0.03 34.55 7.58
N ARG A 24 -0.30 35.12 6.43
CA ARG A 24 -0.30 34.45 5.12
C ARG A 24 1.09 34.45 4.51
N ARG A 25 1.32 33.53 3.56
CA ARG A 25 2.59 33.32 2.85
C ARG A 25 3.76 33.08 3.82
N LYS A 26 3.47 32.36 4.89
CA LYS A 26 4.40 32.00 5.95
C LYS A 26 4.34 30.51 6.23
N LEU A 27 5.43 29.97 6.75
CA LEU A 27 5.48 28.64 7.33
C LEU A 27 5.04 28.75 8.80
N VAL A 28 3.87 28.19 9.10
CA VAL A 28 3.24 28.24 10.41
C VAL A 28 3.23 26.85 11.02
N VAL A 29 3.72 26.70 12.23
CA VAL A 29 3.68 25.44 12.98
C VAL A 29 2.62 25.54 14.08
N ILE A 30 1.69 24.56 14.11
CA ILE A 30 0.74 24.38 15.21
C ILE A 30 1.25 23.24 16.07
N THR A 31 1.63 23.53 17.31
CA THR A 31 2.19 22.57 18.27
C THR A 31 1.39 22.50 19.56
N GLY A 32 1.78 21.64 20.50
CA GLY A 32 1.14 21.43 21.82
C GLY A 32 0.91 19.95 22.11
N LEU A 33 0.47 19.62 23.30
CA LEU A 33 0.25 18.23 23.78
C LEU A 33 -0.69 17.43 22.88
N SER A 34 -0.55 16.11 22.85
CA SER A 34 -1.53 15.22 22.19
C SER A 34 -2.93 15.42 22.80
N GLY A 35 -3.95 15.59 21.93
CA GLY A 35 -5.32 15.87 22.36
C GLY A 35 -5.55 17.29 22.87
N SER A 36 -4.63 18.24 22.67
CA SER A 36 -4.80 19.67 23.05
C SER A 36 -5.77 20.43 22.15
N GLY A 37 -6.03 19.93 20.91
CA GLY A 37 -6.93 20.57 19.94
C GLY A 37 -6.26 21.06 18.65
N LYS A 38 -4.99 20.70 18.41
CA LYS A 38 -4.23 21.08 17.20
C LYS A 38 -4.95 20.70 15.91
N SER A 39 -5.25 19.40 15.77
CA SER A 39 -5.95 18.88 14.58
C SER A 39 -7.36 19.45 14.46
N SER A 40 -8.04 19.70 15.59
CA SER A 40 -9.36 20.37 15.60
C SER A 40 -9.28 21.80 15.05
N LEU A 41 -8.19 22.51 15.34
CA LEU A 41 -7.96 23.85 14.78
C LEU A 41 -7.57 23.80 13.31
N ALA A 42 -6.56 22.97 12.95
CA ALA A 42 -5.99 22.91 11.60
C ALA A 42 -6.95 22.26 10.59
N PHE A 43 -7.48 21.06 10.90
CA PHE A 43 -8.26 20.24 9.97
C PHE A 43 -9.76 20.43 10.14
N ASP A 44 -10.28 20.26 11.37
CA ASP A 44 -11.73 20.30 11.59
C ASP A 44 -12.30 21.75 11.58
N THR A 45 -11.45 22.79 11.64
CA THR A 45 -11.86 24.20 11.58
C THR A 45 -11.37 24.87 10.31
N ILE A 46 -10.04 25.07 10.12
CA ILE A 46 -9.49 25.87 9.00
C ILE A 46 -9.71 25.13 7.66
N TYR A 47 -9.27 23.86 7.58
CA TYR A 47 -9.44 23.07 6.35
C TYR A 47 -10.91 22.83 6.02
N ALA A 48 -11.71 22.41 6.99
CA ALA A 48 -13.14 22.13 6.80
C ALA A 48 -13.90 23.36 6.26
N GLU A 49 -13.66 24.55 6.80
CA GLU A 49 -14.29 25.79 6.30
C GLU A 49 -13.77 26.18 4.91
N GLY A 50 -12.47 26.02 4.65
CA GLY A 50 -11.89 26.28 3.33
C GLY A 50 -12.45 25.34 2.26
N GLN A 51 -12.57 24.05 2.56
CA GLN A 51 -13.16 23.06 1.68
C GLN A 51 -14.66 23.33 1.46
N ARG A 52 -15.41 23.65 2.52
CA ARG A 52 -16.83 24.02 2.43
C ARG A 52 -17.05 25.18 1.45
N ARG A 53 -16.25 26.25 1.56
CA ARG A 53 -16.31 27.40 0.64
C ARG A 53 -15.99 27.04 -0.78
N TYR A 54 -14.96 26.17 -0.98
CA TYR A 54 -14.64 25.70 -2.32
C TYR A 54 -15.81 24.91 -2.91
N MET A 55 -16.46 24.03 -2.13
CA MET A 55 -17.62 23.27 -2.56
C MET A 55 -18.83 24.15 -2.90
N GLU A 56 -19.00 25.28 -2.22
CA GLU A 56 -20.06 26.25 -2.55
C GLU A 56 -19.88 26.93 -3.91
N THR A 57 -18.65 26.97 -4.43
CA THR A 57 -18.37 27.50 -5.77
C THR A 57 -18.74 26.53 -6.90
N LEU A 58 -18.95 25.25 -6.59
CA LEU A 58 -19.34 24.25 -7.56
C LEU A 58 -20.79 24.43 -8.03
N SER A 59 -21.09 23.96 -9.25
CA SER A 59 -22.45 23.97 -9.78
C SER A 59 -23.41 23.16 -8.90
N THR A 60 -24.71 23.51 -8.93
CA THR A 60 -25.75 22.81 -8.15
C THR A 60 -25.79 21.32 -8.48
N TYR A 61 -25.52 20.96 -9.75
CA TYR A 61 -25.44 19.59 -10.19
C TYR A 61 -24.26 18.83 -9.55
N ALA A 62 -23.06 19.43 -9.56
CA ALA A 62 -21.88 18.82 -8.91
C ALA A 62 -22.07 18.65 -7.41
N ARG A 63 -22.73 19.63 -6.73
CA ARG A 63 -23.04 19.55 -5.28
C ARG A 63 -23.97 18.40 -4.92
N GLN A 64 -24.88 17.97 -5.81
CA GLN A 64 -25.74 16.80 -5.57
C GLN A 64 -24.96 15.48 -5.46
N PHE A 65 -23.82 15.36 -6.15
CA PHE A 65 -22.97 14.17 -6.11
C PHE A 65 -21.96 14.18 -4.96
N VAL A 66 -21.54 15.37 -4.53
CA VAL A 66 -20.48 15.52 -3.52
C VAL A 66 -21.05 15.67 -2.10
N GLY A 67 -22.34 15.99 -1.99
CA GLY A 67 -23.02 16.22 -0.71
C GLY A 67 -22.77 17.63 -0.15
N THR A 68 -23.50 17.97 0.91
CA THR A 68 -23.32 19.21 1.66
C THR A 68 -22.43 18.96 2.86
N MET A 69 -21.34 19.72 2.98
CA MET A 69 -20.49 19.68 4.18
C MET A 69 -21.12 20.52 5.30
N GLU A 70 -21.14 19.99 6.51
CA GLU A 70 -21.55 20.74 7.69
C GLU A 70 -20.56 21.87 7.95
N ARG A 71 -21.08 23.05 8.33
CA ARG A 71 -20.25 24.18 8.72
C ARG A 71 -19.58 23.88 10.06
N PRO A 72 -18.24 24.05 10.19
CA PRO A 72 -17.58 23.91 11.49
C PRO A 72 -18.14 24.93 12.48
N ASP A 73 -18.11 24.59 13.78
CA ASP A 73 -18.55 25.48 14.85
C ASP A 73 -17.52 26.59 15.05
N VAL A 74 -17.66 27.65 14.24
CA VAL A 74 -16.83 28.84 14.24
C VAL A 74 -17.69 30.05 13.85
N ASP A 75 -17.49 31.18 14.50
CA ASP A 75 -18.26 32.38 14.21
C ASP A 75 -17.93 32.92 12.81
N LYS A 76 -16.62 33.10 12.52
CA LYS A 76 -16.15 33.64 11.24
C LYS A 76 -14.70 33.27 10.98
N ILE A 77 -14.36 32.99 9.72
CA ILE A 77 -12.98 32.92 9.24
C ILE A 77 -12.83 33.82 8.01
N THR A 78 -11.82 34.68 8.01
CA THR A 78 -11.49 35.53 6.84
C THR A 78 -10.08 35.27 6.35
N GLY A 79 -9.76 35.70 5.12
CA GLY A 79 -8.42 35.62 4.55
C GLY A 79 -8.03 34.21 4.03
N LEU A 80 -8.96 33.22 3.96
CA LEU A 80 -8.67 31.91 3.44
C LEU A 80 -8.41 31.93 1.93
N SER A 81 -7.32 31.28 1.52
CA SER A 81 -7.04 30.86 0.12
C SER A 81 -7.67 29.48 -0.14
N PRO A 82 -7.71 28.99 -1.38
CA PRO A 82 -7.99 27.56 -1.64
C PRO A 82 -7.11 26.67 -0.77
N VAL A 83 -7.71 25.64 -0.15
CA VAL A 83 -7.05 24.81 0.86
C VAL A 83 -6.76 23.41 0.34
N VAL A 84 -5.56 22.92 0.56
CA VAL A 84 -5.13 21.55 0.26
C VAL A 84 -4.63 20.91 1.54
N ALA A 85 -5.23 19.78 1.94
CA ALA A 85 -4.77 18.99 3.08
C ALA A 85 -3.93 17.79 2.65
N ILE A 86 -2.84 17.54 3.37
CA ILE A 86 -1.97 16.40 3.20
C ILE A 86 -1.95 15.61 4.51
N GLU A 87 -2.93 14.72 4.65
CA GLU A 87 -3.13 13.87 5.83
C GLU A 87 -2.39 12.55 5.72
N GLN A 88 -2.08 11.95 6.86
CA GLN A 88 -1.43 10.65 6.97
C GLN A 88 -2.34 9.45 6.64
N LYS A 89 -3.65 9.56 6.91
CA LYS A 89 -4.59 8.41 6.97
C LYS A 89 -5.02 7.80 5.62
N THR A 90 -4.64 8.34 4.49
CA THR A 90 -5.14 7.90 3.19
C THR A 90 -4.16 6.97 2.47
N THR A 91 -4.05 5.72 2.92
CA THR A 91 -3.41 4.68 2.10
C THR A 91 -4.35 4.30 0.96
N ASN A 92 -3.91 4.53 -0.26
CA ASN A 92 -4.64 4.10 -1.45
C ASN A 92 -4.60 2.58 -1.56
N LYS A 93 -5.74 1.91 -1.36
CA LYS A 93 -5.87 0.44 -1.43
C LYS A 93 -5.97 -0.10 -2.85
N ASN A 94 -5.99 0.76 -3.86
CA ASN A 94 -6.10 0.33 -5.25
C ASN A 94 -4.84 -0.46 -5.66
N PRO A 95 -4.96 -1.75 -6.06
CA PRO A 95 -3.83 -2.59 -6.44
C PRO A 95 -3.11 -2.10 -7.70
N ARG A 96 -3.76 -1.26 -8.50
CA ARG A 96 -3.20 -0.69 -9.72
C ARG A 96 -2.42 0.59 -9.49
N SER A 97 -2.46 1.15 -8.28
CA SER A 97 -1.76 2.39 -7.93
C SER A 97 -0.31 2.10 -7.57
N THR A 98 0.61 2.82 -8.19
CA THR A 98 2.07 2.74 -7.96
C THR A 98 2.63 4.11 -7.63
N VAL A 99 3.85 4.18 -7.11
CA VAL A 99 4.56 5.45 -6.92
C VAL A 99 4.58 6.25 -8.23
N GLY A 100 4.91 5.62 -9.35
CA GLY A 100 4.95 6.28 -10.66
C GLY A 100 3.61 6.86 -11.13
N THR A 101 2.47 6.21 -10.79
CA THR A 101 1.14 6.72 -11.16
C THR A 101 0.66 7.84 -10.24
N VAL A 102 1.00 7.78 -8.95
CA VAL A 102 0.63 8.83 -7.98
C VAL A 102 1.43 10.11 -8.21
N THR A 103 2.69 9.98 -8.64
CA THR A 103 3.58 11.12 -8.95
C THR A 103 3.43 11.66 -10.37
N GLU A 104 2.54 11.07 -11.18
CA GLU A 104 2.34 11.38 -12.60
C GLU A 104 3.59 11.12 -13.49
N ILE A 105 4.73 10.69 -12.93
CA ILE A 105 5.95 10.40 -13.69
C ILE A 105 5.69 9.31 -14.73
N ASN A 106 4.82 8.33 -14.41
CA ASN A 106 4.48 7.26 -15.35
C ASN A 106 3.79 7.78 -16.62
N ASP A 107 3.04 8.88 -16.54
CA ASP A 107 2.39 9.47 -17.72
C ASP A 107 3.40 10.12 -18.64
N PHE A 108 4.40 10.81 -18.09
CA PHE A 108 5.52 11.35 -18.87
C PHE A 108 6.43 10.25 -19.44
N LEU A 109 6.67 9.17 -18.69
CA LEU A 109 7.42 8.01 -19.20
C LEU A 109 6.70 7.36 -20.38
N ARG A 110 5.40 7.13 -20.27
CA ARG A 110 4.58 6.59 -21.37
C ARG A 110 4.65 7.47 -22.61
N LEU A 111 4.64 8.80 -22.43
CA LEU A 111 4.79 9.74 -23.53
C LEU A 111 6.18 9.69 -24.13
N LEU A 112 7.23 9.62 -23.30
CA LEU A 112 8.63 9.48 -23.73
C LEU A 112 8.81 8.22 -24.59
N TYR A 113 8.35 7.08 -24.10
CA TYR A 113 8.45 5.81 -24.82
C TYR A 113 7.62 5.79 -26.11
N ALA A 114 6.46 6.43 -26.12
CA ALA A 114 5.63 6.53 -27.32
C ALA A 114 6.26 7.42 -28.43
N ARG A 115 7.13 8.36 -28.06
CA ARG A 115 7.66 9.37 -29.00
C ARG A 115 9.13 9.22 -29.32
N ALA A 116 9.94 8.68 -28.44
CA ALA A 116 11.40 8.65 -28.55
C ALA A 116 12.02 7.26 -28.32
N SER A 117 11.23 6.17 -28.26
CA SER A 117 11.75 4.82 -28.13
C SER A 117 12.07 4.21 -29.50
N ARG A 118 13.03 3.27 -29.50
CA ARG A 118 13.31 2.35 -30.62
C ARG A 118 12.73 0.97 -30.30
N ALA A 119 12.16 0.35 -31.31
CA ALA A 119 11.58 -0.99 -31.18
C ALA A 119 12.59 -2.06 -31.57
N TYR A 120 12.60 -3.18 -30.85
CA TYR A 120 13.51 -4.31 -31.14
C TYR A 120 12.71 -5.60 -31.33
N SER A 121 13.21 -6.48 -32.21
CA SER A 121 12.57 -7.78 -32.46
C SER A 121 12.76 -8.70 -31.23
N PRO A 122 11.68 -9.33 -30.73
CA PRO A 122 11.77 -10.28 -29.60
C PRO A 122 12.46 -11.59 -29.99
N VAL A 123 12.66 -11.84 -31.32
CA VAL A 123 13.25 -13.08 -31.83
C VAL A 123 14.73 -12.91 -32.12
N THR A 124 15.09 -11.82 -32.78
CA THR A 124 16.49 -11.60 -33.28
C THR A 124 17.24 -10.51 -32.53
N GLY A 125 16.52 -9.65 -31.74
CA GLY A 125 17.13 -8.48 -31.11
C GLY A 125 17.46 -7.34 -32.05
N GLU A 126 17.16 -7.47 -33.36
CA GLU A 126 17.39 -6.42 -34.36
C GLU A 126 16.44 -5.24 -34.12
N GLU A 127 16.91 -4.03 -34.43
CA GLU A 127 16.09 -2.84 -34.44
C GLU A 127 15.02 -2.93 -35.55
N MET A 128 13.77 -2.67 -35.16
CA MET A 128 12.62 -2.70 -36.06
C MET A 128 12.50 -1.33 -36.71
N VAL A 129 12.27 -1.35 -37.99
CA VAL A 129 12.27 -0.13 -38.83
C VAL A 129 10.97 -0.04 -39.64
N HIS A 130 10.58 1.15 -39.99
CA HIS A 130 9.56 1.42 -40.98
C HIS A 130 10.20 2.16 -42.16
N TYR A 131 9.73 1.87 -43.35
CA TYR A 131 10.27 2.45 -44.55
C TYR A 131 9.20 3.19 -45.35
N SER A 132 9.57 4.29 -45.99
CA SER A 132 8.77 4.88 -47.06
C SER A 132 8.81 4.01 -48.31
N ASP A 133 7.83 4.17 -49.17
CA ASP A 133 7.77 3.40 -50.44
C ASP A 133 9.04 3.60 -51.28
N ASP A 134 9.55 4.83 -51.32
CA ASP A 134 10.80 5.14 -52.07
C ASP A 134 12.02 4.45 -51.46
N GLN A 135 12.13 4.45 -50.11
CA GLN A 135 13.22 3.74 -49.41
C GLN A 135 13.14 2.22 -49.66
N ILE A 136 11.91 1.63 -49.65
CA ILE A 136 11.74 0.22 -49.96
C ILE A 136 12.15 -0.09 -51.38
N ALA A 137 11.78 0.76 -52.36
CA ALA A 137 12.18 0.59 -53.74
C ALA A 137 13.72 0.65 -53.89
N ASP A 138 14.36 1.63 -53.25
CA ASP A 138 15.83 1.75 -53.29
C ASP A 138 16.54 0.55 -52.63
N LEU A 139 16.02 0.03 -51.53
CA LEU A 139 16.53 -1.18 -50.87
C LEU A 139 16.35 -2.44 -51.72
N ILE A 140 15.23 -2.54 -52.46
CA ILE A 140 15.00 -3.67 -53.40
C ILE A 140 15.94 -3.57 -54.59
N LEU A 141 16.07 -2.36 -55.19
CA LEU A 141 16.98 -2.15 -56.32
C LEU A 141 18.44 -2.42 -55.94
N GLY A 142 18.89 -1.96 -54.78
CA GLY A 142 20.27 -2.19 -54.34
C GLY A 142 20.53 -3.61 -53.83
N GLY A 143 19.59 -4.25 -53.20
CA GLY A 143 19.76 -5.58 -52.58
C GLY A 143 19.52 -6.78 -53.51
N PHE A 144 18.76 -6.60 -54.60
CA PHE A 144 18.34 -7.67 -55.51
C PHE A 144 18.67 -7.39 -56.95
N ASP A 145 19.60 -6.48 -57.26
CA ASP A 145 19.97 -6.14 -58.64
C ASP A 145 20.34 -7.36 -59.47
N GLY A 146 19.77 -7.44 -60.67
CA GLY A 146 19.92 -8.55 -61.59
C GLY A 146 19.14 -9.85 -61.20
N ARG A 147 18.53 -9.90 -60.05
CA ARG A 147 17.83 -11.10 -59.55
C ARG A 147 16.37 -11.13 -59.96
N ARG A 148 15.83 -12.35 -60.09
CA ARG A 148 14.38 -12.59 -60.30
C ARG A 148 13.68 -12.69 -58.97
N ILE A 149 12.73 -11.78 -58.71
CA ILE A 149 12.00 -11.69 -57.47
C ILE A 149 10.49 -11.79 -57.68
N ALA A 150 9.76 -12.16 -56.58
CA ALA A 150 8.32 -11.97 -56.47
C ALA A 150 7.99 -10.96 -55.41
N LEU A 151 7.17 -9.97 -55.72
CA LEU A 151 6.58 -9.05 -54.78
C LEU A 151 5.30 -9.66 -54.23
N MET A 152 5.21 -9.82 -52.91
CA MET A 152 4.13 -10.52 -52.27
C MET A 152 3.46 -9.67 -51.19
N ALA A 153 2.16 -9.87 -51.02
CA ALA A 153 1.37 -9.29 -49.94
C ALA A 153 0.97 -10.37 -48.95
N PRO A 154 1.39 -10.33 -47.68
CA PRO A 154 0.92 -11.23 -46.61
C PRO A 154 -0.56 -11.00 -46.32
N VAL A 155 -1.46 -11.99 -46.68
CA VAL A 155 -2.90 -11.87 -46.49
C VAL A 155 -3.40 -12.74 -45.33
N VAL A 156 -2.70 -13.85 -45.02
CA VAL A 156 -3.01 -14.72 -43.89
C VAL A 156 -1.69 -15.12 -43.22
N LYS A 157 -1.57 -14.90 -41.89
CA LYS A 157 -0.39 -15.30 -41.13
C LYS A 157 -0.79 -16.27 -40.01
N GLY A 158 -0.41 -17.54 -40.15
CA GLY A 158 -0.52 -18.56 -39.11
C GLY A 158 -1.93 -18.80 -38.58
N ARG A 159 -2.97 -18.89 -39.43
CA ARG A 159 -4.35 -19.07 -38.99
C ARG A 159 -5.00 -20.33 -39.62
N LYS A 160 -5.86 -20.99 -38.84
CA LYS A 160 -6.68 -22.11 -39.35
C LYS A 160 -7.80 -21.58 -40.23
N GLY A 161 -8.16 -22.32 -41.28
CA GLY A 161 -9.29 -21.98 -42.16
C GLY A 161 -9.17 -22.61 -43.53
N HIS A 162 -10.29 -22.75 -44.26
CA HIS A 162 -10.30 -23.30 -45.62
C HIS A 162 -10.04 -22.27 -46.72
N TYR A 163 -10.18 -20.97 -46.44
CA TYR A 163 -9.88 -19.79 -47.28
C TYR A 163 -10.48 -19.75 -48.67
N ARG A 164 -11.56 -20.51 -48.96
CA ARG A 164 -12.20 -20.59 -50.26
C ARG A 164 -12.64 -19.20 -50.77
N GLU A 165 -13.38 -18.45 -49.93
CA GLU A 165 -13.89 -17.10 -50.28
C GLU A 165 -12.75 -16.12 -50.57
N LEU A 166 -11.62 -16.23 -49.82
CA LEU A 166 -10.42 -15.44 -50.05
C LEU A 166 -9.86 -15.71 -51.45
N PHE A 167 -9.64 -16.99 -51.84
CA PHE A 167 -9.10 -17.33 -53.14
C PHE A 167 -10.04 -16.91 -54.27
N GLU A 168 -11.36 -17.09 -54.13
CA GLU A 168 -12.35 -16.63 -55.10
C GLU A 168 -12.31 -15.08 -55.24
N SER A 169 -12.15 -14.37 -54.16
CA SER A 169 -12.02 -12.90 -54.16
C SER A 169 -10.75 -12.43 -54.86
N LEU A 170 -9.61 -13.10 -54.60
CA LEU A 170 -8.34 -12.80 -55.23
C LEU A 170 -8.33 -13.10 -56.71
N ALA A 171 -8.93 -14.24 -57.15
CA ALA A 171 -9.09 -14.61 -58.54
C ALA A 171 -9.96 -13.60 -59.31
N ARG A 172 -11.06 -13.11 -58.70
CA ARG A 172 -11.89 -12.05 -59.33
C ARG A 172 -11.16 -10.72 -59.48
N LYS A 173 -10.16 -10.42 -58.68
CA LYS A 173 -9.29 -9.25 -58.79
C LYS A 173 -8.15 -9.43 -59.81
N GLY A 174 -8.06 -10.60 -60.44
CA GLY A 174 -7.04 -10.90 -61.49
C GLY A 174 -5.72 -11.44 -60.98
N TYR A 175 -5.61 -11.82 -59.71
CA TYR A 175 -4.37 -12.44 -59.17
C TYR A 175 -4.34 -13.93 -59.49
N ILE A 176 -3.15 -14.38 -59.97
CA ILE A 176 -2.97 -15.75 -60.51
C ILE A 176 -2.28 -16.64 -59.50
N TYR A 177 -1.36 -16.10 -58.68
CA TYR A 177 -0.52 -16.91 -57.80
C TYR A 177 -0.57 -16.48 -56.32
N ALA A 178 -0.50 -17.46 -55.43
CA ALA A 178 -0.27 -17.25 -54.01
C ALA A 178 0.81 -18.20 -53.50
N ARG A 179 1.62 -17.75 -52.54
CA ARG A 179 2.53 -18.60 -51.81
C ARG A 179 1.82 -19.12 -50.57
N ILE A 180 1.60 -20.42 -50.51
CA ILE A 180 0.84 -21.11 -49.46
C ILE A 180 1.79 -22.02 -48.74
N ASP A 181 1.98 -21.82 -47.44
CA ASP A 181 2.83 -22.64 -46.56
C ASP A 181 4.24 -22.85 -47.10
N GLY A 182 4.76 -21.84 -47.80
CA GLY A 182 6.12 -21.87 -48.34
C GLY A 182 6.17 -22.17 -49.83
N GLU A 183 5.15 -22.66 -50.48
CA GLU A 183 5.07 -23.04 -51.92
C GLU A 183 4.23 -22.06 -52.71
N ILE A 184 4.76 -21.63 -53.89
CA ILE A 184 4.00 -20.79 -54.82
C ILE A 184 3.09 -21.71 -55.64
N ARG A 185 1.79 -21.49 -55.52
CA ARG A 185 0.73 -22.24 -56.21
C ARG A 185 -0.17 -21.30 -57.03
N GLU A 186 -0.71 -21.81 -58.10
CA GLU A 186 -1.74 -21.11 -58.89
C GLU A 186 -3.09 -21.11 -58.17
N ILE A 187 -3.76 -19.95 -58.16
CA ILE A 187 -5.12 -19.83 -57.58
C ILE A 187 -6.10 -20.39 -58.58
N THR A 188 -6.65 -21.59 -58.29
CA THR A 188 -7.64 -22.25 -59.14
C THR A 188 -9.05 -22.03 -58.65
N ALA A 189 -10.04 -22.13 -59.54
CA ALA A 189 -11.47 -22.02 -59.19
C ALA A 189 -11.88 -23.10 -58.18
N GLY A 190 -12.49 -22.65 -57.04
CA GLY A 190 -12.89 -23.56 -55.95
C GLY A 190 -11.78 -24.03 -55.05
N MET A 191 -10.58 -23.43 -55.13
CA MET A 191 -9.45 -23.77 -54.28
C MET A 191 -9.81 -23.61 -52.79
N ARG A 192 -9.45 -24.60 -51.98
CA ARG A 192 -9.64 -24.62 -50.53
C ARG A 192 -8.48 -25.32 -49.86
N LEU A 193 -8.16 -24.89 -48.64
CA LEU A 193 -7.12 -25.50 -47.78
C LEU A 193 -7.74 -26.34 -46.69
N ASP A 194 -6.92 -27.10 -45.97
CA ASP A 194 -7.36 -27.92 -44.84
C ASP A 194 -7.78 -27.04 -43.69
N ARG A 195 -9.06 -27.10 -43.30
CA ARG A 195 -9.65 -26.25 -42.24
C ARG A 195 -8.94 -26.37 -40.89
N TYR A 196 -8.35 -27.51 -40.58
CA TYR A 196 -7.78 -27.81 -39.27
C TYR A 196 -6.30 -27.48 -39.17
N LYS A 197 -5.63 -27.28 -40.28
CA LYS A 197 -4.20 -26.88 -40.30
C LYS A 197 -4.03 -25.37 -40.23
N ILE A 198 -2.90 -24.97 -39.72
CA ILE A 198 -2.48 -23.57 -39.69
C ILE A 198 -1.84 -23.24 -41.04
N HIS A 199 -2.33 -22.17 -41.69
CA HIS A 199 -1.85 -21.74 -42.98
C HIS A 199 -1.27 -20.31 -42.93
N THR A 200 -0.25 -20.12 -43.77
CA THR A 200 0.29 -18.79 -44.10
C THR A 200 0.16 -18.60 -45.61
N ILE A 201 -0.51 -17.48 -46.02
CA ILE A 201 -0.81 -17.21 -47.42
C ILE A 201 -0.26 -15.82 -47.74
N ASP A 202 0.67 -15.75 -48.67
CA ASP A 202 1.20 -14.51 -49.25
C ASP A 202 0.71 -14.41 -50.73
N LEU A 203 0.00 -13.34 -51.03
CA LEU A 203 -0.48 -13.08 -52.38
C LEU A 203 0.70 -12.64 -53.27
N VAL A 204 0.98 -13.28 -54.37
CA VAL A 204 1.96 -12.85 -55.36
C VAL A 204 1.37 -11.77 -56.24
N VAL A 205 1.85 -10.52 -56.07
CA VAL A 205 1.31 -9.36 -56.81
C VAL A 205 2.03 -9.20 -58.15
N ASP A 206 3.36 -9.32 -58.16
CA ASP A 206 4.16 -9.22 -59.40
C ASP A 206 5.42 -10.10 -59.33
N ARG A 207 5.91 -10.47 -60.51
CA ARG A 207 7.21 -11.18 -60.71
C ARG A 207 8.05 -10.38 -61.66
N LEU A 208 9.18 -9.92 -61.25
CA LEU A 208 10.05 -9.10 -62.07
C LEU A 208 11.53 -9.45 -61.88
N GLN A 209 12.31 -9.11 -62.89
CA GLN A 209 13.75 -9.06 -62.77
C GLN A 209 14.14 -7.64 -62.33
N VAL A 210 14.92 -7.52 -61.28
CA VAL A 210 15.30 -6.21 -60.76
C VAL A 210 16.35 -5.59 -61.67
N SER A 211 16.09 -4.36 -62.16
CA SER A 211 17.04 -3.56 -62.89
C SER A 211 16.70 -2.09 -62.66
N ALA A 212 17.67 -1.17 -62.92
CA ALA A 212 17.44 0.26 -62.79
C ALA A 212 16.23 0.77 -63.64
N ASP A 213 16.03 0.21 -64.81
CA ASP A 213 14.93 0.55 -65.72
C ASP A 213 13.54 0.04 -65.25
N ALA A 214 13.50 -0.90 -64.31
CA ALA A 214 12.27 -1.47 -63.78
C ALA A 214 11.69 -0.66 -62.59
N ARG A 215 12.25 0.51 -62.24
CA ARG A 215 11.88 1.30 -61.08
C ARG A 215 10.37 1.66 -61.06
N ASP A 216 9.82 2.15 -62.19
CA ASP A 216 8.42 2.57 -62.26
C ASP A 216 7.46 1.38 -62.11
N ARG A 217 7.80 0.26 -62.70
CA ARG A 217 7.03 -0.98 -62.51
C ARG A 217 7.12 -1.51 -61.08
N LEU A 218 8.37 -1.46 -60.51
CA LEU A 218 8.57 -1.84 -59.11
C LEU A 218 7.72 -0.99 -58.18
N MET A 219 7.71 0.35 -58.37
CA MET A 219 6.91 1.26 -57.55
C MET A 219 5.42 0.99 -57.63
N THR A 220 4.91 0.69 -58.82
CA THR A 220 3.49 0.36 -59.05
C THR A 220 3.14 -0.95 -58.32
N SER A 221 3.93 -1.97 -58.48
CA SER A 221 3.73 -3.28 -57.88
C SER A 221 3.95 -3.26 -56.37
N LEU A 222 4.87 -2.42 -55.88
CA LEU A 222 5.10 -2.16 -54.47
C LEU A 222 3.85 -1.54 -53.80
N LYS A 223 3.29 -0.45 -54.42
CA LYS A 223 2.09 0.20 -53.88
C LYS A 223 0.92 -0.77 -53.83
N GLU A 224 0.78 -1.60 -54.83
CA GLU A 224 -0.28 -2.62 -54.85
C GLU A 224 -0.06 -3.71 -53.79
N SER A 225 1.19 -4.20 -53.62
CA SER A 225 1.57 -5.16 -52.58
C SER A 225 1.29 -4.59 -51.19
N MET A 226 1.66 -3.33 -50.93
CA MET A 226 1.38 -2.65 -49.68
C MET A 226 -0.09 -2.45 -49.42
N ARG A 227 -0.90 -2.18 -50.49
CA ARG A 227 -2.36 -2.04 -50.37
C ARG A 227 -3.01 -3.36 -49.95
N GLN A 228 -2.64 -4.50 -50.62
CA GLN A 228 -3.21 -5.82 -50.35
C GLN A 228 -2.71 -6.38 -48.98
N GLY A 229 -1.48 -6.14 -48.60
CA GLY A 229 -0.83 -6.53 -47.35
C GLY A 229 -1.04 -5.57 -46.18
N LYS A 230 -1.96 -4.58 -46.34
CA LYS A 230 -2.27 -3.58 -45.27
C LYS A 230 -1.04 -2.86 -44.73
N GLY A 231 -0.18 -2.37 -45.60
CA GLY A 231 1.09 -1.66 -45.22
C GLY A 231 2.27 -2.58 -45.03
N THR A 232 2.15 -3.87 -45.32
CA THR A 232 3.27 -4.84 -45.30
C THR A 232 3.42 -5.55 -46.60
N MET A 233 4.65 -5.84 -47.01
CA MET A 233 4.96 -6.65 -48.19
C MET A 233 6.14 -7.56 -47.95
N ALA A 234 6.30 -8.57 -48.76
CA ALA A 234 7.47 -9.44 -48.79
C ALA A 234 8.09 -9.52 -50.19
N VAL A 235 9.38 -9.63 -50.22
CA VAL A 235 10.13 -9.91 -51.44
C VAL A 235 10.69 -11.32 -51.33
N TYR A 236 10.38 -12.17 -52.28
CA TYR A 236 10.89 -13.54 -52.39
C TYR A 236 11.90 -13.62 -53.53
N ASP A 237 13.12 -14.05 -53.23
CA ASP A 237 14.17 -14.27 -54.21
C ASP A 237 14.13 -15.70 -54.75
N TYR A 238 13.86 -15.89 -56.03
CA TYR A 238 13.83 -17.23 -56.65
C TYR A 238 15.20 -17.90 -56.67
N GLY A 239 16.31 -17.14 -56.67
CA GLY A 239 17.66 -17.68 -56.70
C GLY A 239 18.11 -18.29 -55.40
N THR A 240 17.77 -17.66 -54.28
CA THR A 240 18.19 -18.10 -52.94
C THR A 240 17.10 -18.77 -52.14
N GLY A 241 15.82 -18.65 -52.55
CA GLY A 241 14.67 -19.09 -51.76
C GLY A 241 14.37 -18.26 -50.51
N GLN A 242 15.10 -17.18 -50.31
CA GLN A 242 14.93 -16.34 -49.10
C GLN A 242 13.79 -15.34 -49.30
N GLN A 243 13.15 -15.00 -48.20
CA GLN A 243 12.09 -14.00 -48.11
C GLN A 243 12.54 -12.87 -47.22
N ARG A 244 12.34 -11.62 -47.68
CA ARG A 244 12.57 -10.43 -46.86
C ARG A 244 11.32 -9.58 -46.78
N PHE A 245 10.99 -9.10 -45.58
CA PHE A 245 9.82 -8.30 -45.32
C PHE A 245 10.12 -6.80 -45.34
N TYR A 246 9.18 -6.01 -45.82
CA TYR A 246 9.20 -4.55 -45.84
C TYR A 246 7.83 -4.05 -45.33
N SER A 247 7.83 -2.97 -44.60
CA SER A 247 6.60 -2.44 -44.00
C SER A 247 6.65 -0.93 -43.83
N ARG A 248 5.49 -0.33 -43.94
CA ARG A 248 5.23 1.05 -43.49
C ARG A 248 5.05 1.13 -41.97
N HIS A 249 4.87 0.01 -41.30
CA HIS A 249 4.81 -0.13 -39.85
C HIS A 249 6.12 -0.68 -39.31
N LEU A 250 6.33 -0.54 -37.98
CA LEU A 250 7.50 -1.13 -37.34
C LEU A 250 7.58 -2.65 -37.57
N MET A 251 8.59 -3.10 -38.23
CA MET A 251 8.76 -4.52 -38.56
C MET A 251 10.25 -4.90 -38.52
N CYS A 252 10.50 -6.14 -38.09
CA CYS A 252 11.81 -6.76 -38.21
C CYS A 252 12.05 -7.21 -39.67
N PRO A 253 13.10 -6.72 -40.35
CA PRO A 253 13.34 -7.05 -41.76
C PRO A 253 13.60 -8.52 -42.03
N SER A 254 14.21 -9.24 -41.08
CA SER A 254 14.57 -10.65 -41.22
C SER A 254 13.40 -11.61 -40.90
N THR A 255 12.54 -11.30 -39.92
CA THR A 255 11.50 -12.26 -39.48
C THR A 255 10.08 -11.87 -39.86
N GLY A 256 9.86 -10.62 -40.30
CA GLY A 256 8.51 -10.11 -40.59
C GLY A 256 7.60 -9.94 -39.37
N VAL A 257 8.16 -10.02 -38.15
CA VAL A 257 7.43 -9.66 -36.93
C VAL A 257 7.18 -8.16 -36.94
N ALA A 258 5.92 -7.74 -36.82
CA ALA A 258 5.51 -6.34 -36.88
C ALA A 258 4.80 -5.93 -35.59
N PHE A 259 5.05 -4.69 -35.18
CA PHE A 259 4.33 -4.03 -34.09
C PHE A 259 3.51 -2.86 -34.63
N GLU A 260 2.41 -2.55 -33.92
CA GLU A 260 1.71 -1.26 -34.13
C GLU A 260 2.64 -0.11 -33.68
N ASP A 261 2.47 1.07 -34.28
CA ASP A 261 3.19 2.26 -33.84
C ASP A 261 2.90 2.54 -32.36
N PRO A 262 3.94 2.85 -31.57
CA PRO A 262 3.78 2.99 -30.14
C PRO A 262 2.96 4.23 -29.80
N ALA A 263 1.93 4.04 -28.98
CA ALA A 263 1.13 5.12 -28.43
C ALA A 263 1.19 5.09 -26.89
N PRO A 264 0.90 6.18 -26.17
CA PRO A 264 0.99 6.19 -24.71
C PRO A 264 0.20 5.07 -24.01
N HIS A 265 -0.91 4.61 -24.58
CA HIS A 265 -1.68 3.51 -24.04
C HIS A 265 -1.03 2.12 -24.22
N THR A 266 -0.08 1.98 -25.14
CA THR A 266 0.74 0.76 -25.31
C THR A 266 1.60 0.48 -24.08
N PHE A 267 2.00 1.52 -23.37
CA PHE A 267 2.83 1.45 -22.16
C PHE A 267 2.03 1.60 -20.87
N SER A 268 0.70 1.52 -20.95
CA SER A 268 -0.17 1.63 -19.78
C SER A 268 -0.66 0.25 -19.33
N PHE A 269 -0.32 -0.12 -18.11
CA PHE A 269 -0.86 -1.33 -17.48
C PHE A 269 -2.34 -1.19 -17.05
N ASN A 270 -2.92 0.02 -17.15
CA ASN A 270 -4.34 0.29 -16.92
C ASN A 270 -5.16 0.22 -18.23
N SER A 271 -4.48 0.06 -19.38
CA SER A 271 -5.13 -0.07 -20.69
C SER A 271 -5.08 -1.50 -21.18
N PRO A 272 -6.18 -2.07 -21.73
CA PRO A 272 -6.17 -3.41 -22.33
C PRO A 272 -5.14 -3.58 -23.45
N LYS A 273 -4.70 -2.49 -24.09
CA LYS A 273 -3.68 -2.52 -25.13
C LYS A 273 -2.29 -2.77 -24.58
N GLY A 274 -1.95 -2.25 -23.38
CA GLY A 274 -0.64 -2.37 -22.76
C GLY A 274 -0.56 -3.40 -21.63
N ALA A 275 -1.67 -3.67 -20.95
CA ALA A 275 -1.72 -4.56 -19.79
C ALA A 275 -1.37 -6.01 -20.13
N CYS A 276 -0.62 -6.67 -19.26
CA CYS A 276 -0.41 -8.11 -19.33
C CYS A 276 -1.77 -8.83 -19.30
N PRO A 277 -2.11 -9.69 -20.27
CA PRO A 277 -3.42 -10.34 -20.32
C PRO A 277 -3.63 -11.36 -19.21
N HIS A 278 -2.58 -11.92 -18.62
CA HIS A 278 -2.66 -12.90 -17.54
C HIS A 278 -3.04 -12.25 -16.21
N CYS A 279 -2.29 -11.23 -15.76
CA CYS A 279 -2.56 -10.54 -14.49
C CYS A 279 -3.41 -9.27 -14.66
N ASN A 280 -3.93 -8.98 -15.85
CA ASN A 280 -4.70 -7.77 -16.15
C ASN A 280 -4.03 -6.46 -15.67
N GLY A 281 -2.71 -6.39 -15.74
CA GLY A 281 -1.92 -5.21 -15.35
C GLY A 281 -1.65 -5.10 -13.83
N LEU A 282 -1.93 -6.13 -13.04
CA LEU A 282 -1.66 -6.13 -11.60
C LEU A 282 -0.18 -6.40 -11.27
N GLY A 283 0.52 -7.14 -12.13
CA GLY A 283 1.91 -7.57 -11.91
C GLY A 283 2.05 -8.72 -10.93
N GLU A 284 0.97 -9.11 -10.28
CA GLU A 284 0.87 -10.17 -9.29
C GLU A 284 -0.26 -11.12 -9.69
N GLU A 285 -0.17 -12.36 -9.30
CA GLU A 285 -1.22 -13.37 -9.43
C GLU A 285 -1.54 -13.95 -8.06
N ALA A 286 -2.83 -14.12 -7.80
CA ALA A 286 -3.29 -14.78 -6.59
C ALA A 286 -3.19 -16.29 -6.79
N VAL A 287 -2.45 -16.96 -5.94
CA VAL A 287 -2.25 -18.42 -5.98
C VAL A 287 -2.71 -19.00 -4.66
N PHE A 288 -3.32 -20.18 -4.69
CA PHE A 288 -3.66 -20.90 -3.47
C PHE A 288 -2.40 -21.32 -2.72
N ASP A 289 -2.38 -21.06 -1.44
CA ASP A 289 -1.28 -21.44 -0.54
C ASP A 289 -1.59 -22.78 0.12
N LEU A 290 -0.90 -23.82 -0.32
CA LEU A 290 -1.08 -25.18 0.20
C LEU A 290 -0.87 -25.24 1.72
N ALA A 291 0.09 -24.50 2.27
CA ALA A 291 0.34 -24.47 3.70
C ALA A 291 -0.80 -23.83 4.51
N LYS A 292 -1.60 -22.98 3.87
CA LYS A 292 -2.82 -22.39 4.48
C LYS A 292 -4.04 -23.27 4.28
N ILE A 293 -4.09 -24.03 3.21
CA ILE A 293 -5.18 -24.99 2.92
C ILE A 293 -5.02 -26.24 3.77
N VAL A 294 -3.80 -26.77 3.89
CA VAL A 294 -3.45 -27.94 4.69
C VAL A 294 -2.37 -27.55 5.71
N PRO A 295 -2.77 -26.91 6.81
CA PRO A 295 -1.83 -26.38 7.80
C PRO A 295 -1.07 -27.44 8.59
N ASP A 296 -1.71 -28.56 8.88
CA ASP A 296 -1.09 -29.72 9.54
C ASP A 296 -1.37 -30.98 8.71
N PRO A 297 -0.41 -31.46 7.91
CA PRO A 297 -0.59 -32.65 7.10
C PRO A 297 -0.62 -33.95 7.91
N GLN A 298 -0.35 -33.92 9.23
CA GLN A 298 -0.49 -35.08 10.11
C GLN A 298 -1.94 -35.32 10.53
N LEU A 299 -2.83 -34.35 10.34
CA LEU A 299 -4.26 -34.51 10.58
C LEU A 299 -4.93 -35.21 9.39
N SER A 300 -6.05 -35.85 9.64
CA SER A 300 -6.92 -36.46 8.64
C SER A 300 -7.98 -35.48 8.12
N LEU A 301 -8.64 -35.82 6.99
CA LEU A 301 -9.79 -35.06 6.49
C LEU A 301 -10.93 -35.00 7.53
N ARG A 302 -11.13 -36.04 8.29
CA ARG A 302 -12.15 -36.12 9.36
C ARG A 302 -11.83 -35.15 10.50
N GLU A 303 -10.57 -35.00 10.84
CA GLU A 303 -10.10 -34.09 11.89
C GLU A 303 -10.04 -32.61 11.44
N GLY A 304 -10.19 -32.37 10.13
CA GLY A 304 -10.18 -31.04 9.53
C GLY A 304 -8.83 -30.58 9.00
N ALA A 305 -8.02 -31.50 8.51
CA ALA A 305 -6.71 -31.19 7.90
C ALA A 305 -6.79 -30.17 6.78
N VAL A 306 -7.90 -30.14 6.04
CA VAL A 306 -8.17 -29.16 4.98
C VAL A 306 -9.03 -28.03 5.54
N GLU A 307 -8.40 -26.95 5.95
CA GLU A 307 -9.02 -25.82 6.66
C GLU A 307 -10.27 -25.24 5.97
N PRO A 308 -10.33 -25.06 4.62
CA PRO A 308 -11.52 -24.58 3.94
C PRO A 308 -12.74 -25.49 4.07
N LEU A 309 -12.56 -26.80 4.26
CA LEU A 309 -13.62 -27.77 4.39
C LEU A 309 -14.10 -27.91 5.85
N GLY A 310 -13.18 -27.61 6.79
CA GLY A 310 -13.39 -27.79 8.22
C GLY A 310 -13.44 -29.27 8.66
N LYS A 311 -13.92 -29.49 9.88
CA LYS A 311 -14.09 -30.84 10.43
C LYS A 311 -15.21 -31.58 9.73
N TYR A 312 -15.11 -32.91 9.72
CA TYR A 312 -16.10 -33.81 9.14
C TYR A 312 -17.53 -33.45 9.53
N ARG A 313 -18.39 -33.44 8.52
CA ARG A 313 -19.85 -33.34 8.65
C ARG A 313 -20.48 -34.39 7.73
N ASN A 314 -21.60 -34.98 8.19
CA ASN A 314 -22.35 -35.88 7.32
C ASN A 314 -23.09 -35.04 6.25
N ASN A 315 -22.41 -34.75 5.13
CA ASN A 315 -22.94 -33.98 4.01
C ASN A 315 -22.36 -34.51 2.69
N LEU A 316 -22.94 -34.07 1.59
CA LEU A 316 -22.59 -34.47 0.22
C LEU A 316 -21.09 -34.30 -0.08
N LEU A 317 -20.47 -33.20 0.35
CA LEU A 317 -19.07 -32.89 0.11
C LEU A 317 -18.13 -33.98 0.68
N PHE A 318 -18.36 -34.43 1.93
CA PHE A 318 -17.57 -35.50 2.51
C PHE A 318 -17.87 -36.88 1.92
N ALA A 319 -19.11 -37.11 1.40
CA ALA A 319 -19.42 -38.31 0.65
C ALA A 319 -18.68 -38.37 -0.71
N GLU A 320 -18.54 -37.23 -1.39
CA GLU A 320 -17.72 -37.14 -2.59
C GLU A 320 -16.24 -37.45 -2.30
N LEU A 321 -15.68 -36.87 -1.20
CA LEU A 321 -14.31 -37.14 -0.77
C LEU A 321 -14.08 -38.62 -0.38
N GLU A 322 -15.08 -39.28 0.19
CA GLU A 322 -14.98 -40.72 0.48
C GLU A 322 -14.94 -41.56 -0.79
N MET A 323 -15.73 -41.19 -1.82
CA MET A 323 -15.66 -41.86 -3.11
C MET A 323 -14.34 -41.59 -3.85
N LEU A 324 -13.81 -40.35 -3.71
CA LEU A 324 -12.50 -40.00 -4.22
C LEU A 324 -11.39 -40.83 -3.53
N GLY A 325 -11.50 -40.99 -2.20
CA GLY A 325 -10.59 -41.85 -1.43
C GLY A 325 -10.54 -43.29 -1.90
N ARG A 326 -11.68 -43.88 -2.26
CA ARG A 326 -11.73 -45.25 -2.84
C ARG A 326 -11.03 -45.36 -4.20
N ARG A 327 -10.97 -44.23 -4.96
CA ARG A 327 -10.30 -44.23 -6.28
C ARG A 327 -8.78 -44.06 -6.14
N TYR A 328 -8.33 -43.25 -5.17
CA TYR A 328 -6.94 -42.93 -5.00
C TYR A 328 -6.28 -43.60 -3.77
N ASP A 329 -6.95 -44.60 -3.22
CA ASP A 329 -6.45 -45.47 -2.14
C ASP A 329 -6.13 -44.73 -0.83
N PHE A 330 -7.03 -43.82 -0.39
CA PHE A 330 -7.02 -43.16 0.90
C PHE A 330 -8.40 -43.19 1.59
N THR A 331 -8.41 -43.05 2.91
CA THR A 331 -9.62 -42.92 3.71
C THR A 331 -9.72 -41.52 4.33
N LEU A 332 -10.92 -41.14 4.81
CA LEU A 332 -11.08 -39.86 5.51
C LEU A 332 -10.37 -39.80 6.86
N ASP A 333 -9.91 -40.94 7.38
CA ASP A 333 -9.21 -41.07 8.68
C ASP A 333 -7.68 -41.09 8.52
N ASP A 334 -7.17 -41.22 7.30
CA ASP A 334 -5.75 -41.19 7.02
C ASP A 334 -5.18 -39.78 7.07
N PRO A 335 -3.93 -39.58 7.59
CA PRO A 335 -3.30 -38.24 7.57
C PRO A 335 -2.99 -37.83 6.14
N ILE A 336 -3.16 -36.54 5.83
CA ILE A 336 -2.90 -36.00 4.48
C ILE A 336 -1.45 -36.32 4.02
N SER A 337 -0.50 -36.38 4.95
CA SER A 337 0.91 -36.74 4.65
C SER A 337 1.09 -38.13 4.07
N SER A 338 0.11 -39.03 4.20
CA SER A 338 0.14 -40.39 3.63
C SER A 338 -0.46 -40.50 2.24
N PHE A 339 -1.14 -39.42 1.75
CA PHE A 339 -1.76 -39.44 0.43
C PHE A 339 -0.72 -39.49 -0.68
N SER A 340 -1.05 -40.22 -1.75
CA SER A 340 -0.27 -40.16 -2.98
C SER A 340 -0.33 -38.73 -3.58
N GLU A 341 0.67 -38.37 -4.36
CA GLU A 341 0.69 -37.05 -5.04
C GLU A 341 -0.55 -36.88 -5.94
N GLU A 342 -1.00 -37.92 -6.62
CA GLU A 342 -2.20 -37.93 -7.45
C GLU A 342 -3.45 -37.79 -6.61
N GLY A 343 -3.56 -38.46 -5.47
CA GLY A 343 -4.69 -38.36 -4.55
C GLY A 343 -4.80 -36.96 -3.92
N LEU A 344 -3.69 -36.38 -3.49
CA LEU A 344 -3.65 -35.02 -2.96
C LEU A 344 -4.04 -33.97 -4.04
N ASN A 345 -3.51 -34.13 -5.26
CA ASN A 345 -3.87 -33.25 -6.37
C ASN A 345 -5.35 -33.38 -6.74
N ALA A 346 -5.91 -34.59 -6.72
CA ALA A 346 -7.35 -34.79 -6.94
C ALA A 346 -8.20 -34.12 -5.86
N VAL A 347 -7.81 -34.20 -4.59
CA VAL A 347 -8.50 -33.48 -3.48
C VAL A 347 -8.43 -31.98 -3.69
N LEU A 348 -7.27 -31.44 -4.06
CA LEU A 348 -7.04 -29.98 -4.14
C LEU A 348 -7.60 -29.36 -5.43
N TYR A 349 -7.42 -30.00 -6.58
CA TYR A 349 -7.68 -29.42 -7.90
C TYR A 349 -8.80 -30.12 -8.68
N GLY A 350 -9.39 -31.16 -8.09
CA GLY A 350 -10.49 -31.89 -8.70
C GLY A 350 -10.08 -33.11 -9.52
N ASP A 351 -11.10 -33.86 -9.92
CA ASP A 351 -10.94 -35.06 -10.77
C ASP A 351 -11.76 -34.90 -12.06
N SER A 352 -11.17 -35.29 -13.19
CA SER A 352 -11.81 -35.22 -14.50
C SER A 352 -12.90 -36.28 -14.68
N GLU A 353 -12.83 -37.39 -13.94
CA GLU A 353 -13.78 -38.48 -14.03
C GLU A 353 -14.89 -38.36 -12.98
N PRO A 354 -16.19 -38.54 -13.38
CA PRO A 354 -17.30 -38.45 -12.43
C PRO A 354 -17.22 -39.53 -11.35
N LEU A 355 -17.62 -39.17 -10.15
CA LEU A 355 -17.78 -40.02 -8.99
C LEU A 355 -19.22 -40.54 -8.90
N THR A 356 -19.42 -41.81 -8.57
CA THR A 356 -20.76 -42.37 -8.32
C THR A 356 -21.05 -42.26 -6.83
N VAL A 357 -21.91 -41.30 -6.44
CA VAL A 357 -22.29 -41.06 -5.04
C VAL A 357 -23.72 -41.55 -4.82
N ASP A 358 -23.96 -42.28 -3.72
CA ASP A 358 -25.28 -42.70 -3.29
C ASP A 358 -25.93 -41.61 -2.43
N LEU A 359 -26.98 -40.99 -2.97
CA LEU A 359 -27.67 -39.89 -2.31
C LEU A 359 -28.82 -40.33 -1.41
N SER A 360 -29.03 -41.64 -1.21
CA SER A 360 -30.12 -42.15 -0.40
C SER A 360 -30.12 -41.67 1.05
N GLU A 361 -28.96 -41.32 1.60
CA GLU A 361 -28.82 -40.75 2.96
C GLU A 361 -29.04 -39.25 3.03
N PHE A 362 -28.98 -38.51 1.90
CA PHE A 362 -29.01 -37.05 1.86
C PHE A 362 -30.32 -36.47 1.25
N SER A 363 -31.11 -37.30 0.55
CA SER A 363 -32.35 -36.89 -0.10
C SER A 363 -33.40 -38.01 -0.12
N SER A 364 -34.65 -37.68 0.16
CA SER A 364 -35.79 -38.60 0.10
C SER A 364 -36.15 -39.08 -1.31
N SER A 365 -35.59 -38.45 -2.34
CA SER A 365 -35.70 -38.85 -3.75
C SER A 365 -34.41 -39.49 -4.28
N GLY A 366 -33.52 -39.89 -3.33
CA GLY A 366 -32.13 -40.25 -3.63
C GLY A 366 -32.00 -41.59 -4.35
N GLY A 367 -31.02 -41.61 -5.27
CA GLY A 367 -30.48 -42.75 -5.98
C GLY A 367 -28.99 -42.46 -6.26
N ARG A 368 -28.34 -43.35 -6.96
CA ARG A 368 -26.94 -43.13 -7.39
C ARG A 368 -26.90 -42.04 -8.45
N GLN A 369 -26.09 -41.01 -8.20
CA GLN A 369 -25.81 -39.93 -9.15
C GLN A 369 -24.34 -39.86 -9.49
N PHE A 370 -24.04 -39.38 -10.70
CA PHE A 370 -22.71 -39.08 -11.15
C PHE A 370 -22.43 -37.63 -10.83
N LEU A 371 -21.47 -37.40 -9.90
CA LEU A 371 -21.02 -36.08 -9.48
C LEU A 371 -19.55 -35.91 -9.85
N GLN A 372 -19.16 -34.72 -10.19
CA GLN A 372 -17.76 -34.39 -10.49
C GLN A 372 -17.18 -33.61 -9.33
N TRP A 373 -16.14 -34.14 -8.70
CA TRP A 373 -15.39 -33.45 -7.69
C TRP A 373 -14.52 -32.37 -8.34
N GLU A 374 -14.80 -31.11 -8.06
CA GLU A 374 -14.14 -29.98 -8.71
C GLU A 374 -12.89 -29.51 -7.96
N GLY A 375 -12.62 -30.02 -6.76
CA GLY A 375 -11.47 -29.68 -5.94
C GLY A 375 -11.70 -28.56 -4.95
N VAL A 376 -10.85 -28.54 -3.92
CA VAL A 376 -10.88 -27.51 -2.85
C VAL A 376 -10.61 -26.11 -3.42
N ALA A 377 -9.74 -26.00 -4.44
CA ALA A 377 -9.44 -24.73 -5.08
C ALA A 377 -10.68 -24.12 -5.73
N GLU A 378 -11.47 -24.90 -6.46
CA GLU A 378 -12.73 -24.45 -7.07
C GLU A 378 -13.79 -24.17 -6.00
N TYR A 379 -13.85 -24.99 -4.94
CA TYR A 379 -14.73 -24.75 -3.79
C TYR A 379 -14.48 -23.39 -3.14
N ILE A 380 -13.20 -23.00 -2.96
CA ILE A 380 -12.82 -21.68 -2.48
C ILE A 380 -13.19 -20.60 -3.52
N GLY A 381 -13.02 -20.89 -4.81
CA GLY A 381 -13.33 -19.97 -5.92
C GLY A 381 -14.81 -19.67 -6.07
N ARG A 382 -15.71 -20.66 -5.86
CA ARG A 382 -17.17 -20.46 -5.96
C ARG A 382 -17.76 -19.45 -4.97
N THR A 383 -17.05 -19.17 -3.90
CA THR A 383 -17.42 -18.05 -3.02
C THR A 383 -17.21 -16.67 -3.69
N GLU A 384 -16.73 -16.63 -4.95
CA GLU A 384 -16.71 -15.40 -5.76
C GLU A 384 -18.10 -14.89 -6.11
N ASP A 385 -19.08 -15.78 -6.27
CA ASP A 385 -20.47 -15.41 -6.55
C ASP A 385 -21.20 -14.81 -5.33
N ASP A 386 -20.62 -14.96 -4.13
CA ASP A 386 -21.05 -14.26 -2.93
C ASP A 386 -20.30 -12.92 -2.83
N ASP A 387 -20.84 -11.86 -3.47
CA ASP A 387 -20.37 -10.47 -3.40
C ASP A 387 -20.29 -9.90 -1.97
N SER A 388 -20.51 -10.74 -0.95
CA SER A 388 -20.37 -10.34 0.44
C SER A 388 -18.90 -10.12 0.79
N LYS A 389 -18.61 -8.97 1.41
CA LYS A 389 -17.28 -8.64 1.99
C LYS A 389 -16.74 -9.75 2.91
N ARG A 390 -17.59 -10.64 3.39
CA ARG A 390 -17.26 -11.77 4.27
C ARG A 390 -16.72 -12.97 3.48
N GLY A 391 -17.34 -13.30 2.35
CA GLY A 391 -16.87 -14.35 1.45
C GLY A 391 -15.51 -14.03 0.85
N GLN A 392 -15.32 -12.80 0.35
CA GLN A 392 -14.04 -12.33 -0.17
C GLN A 392 -12.92 -12.41 0.89
N LYS A 393 -13.20 -11.95 2.12
CA LYS A 393 -12.22 -12.01 3.23
C LYS A 393 -11.86 -13.44 3.62
N TRP A 394 -12.83 -14.37 3.56
CA TRP A 394 -12.59 -15.78 3.86
C TRP A 394 -11.70 -16.41 2.77
N ARG A 395 -11.97 -16.17 1.49
CA ARG A 395 -11.15 -16.62 0.37
C ARG A 395 -9.71 -16.10 0.45
N ASP A 396 -9.54 -14.79 0.73
CA ASP A 396 -8.23 -14.13 0.79
C ASP A 396 -7.31 -14.75 1.86
N GLN A 397 -7.83 -15.47 2.85
CA GLN A 397 -7.04 -16.16 3.86
C GLN A 397 -6.21 -17.29 3.25
N PHE A 398 -6.71 -17.95 2.18
CA PHE A 398 -6.06 -19.09 1.54
C PHE A 398 -5.21 -18.70 0.32
N LEU A 399 -5.17 -17.42 -0.02
CA LEU A 399 -4.40 -16.91 -1.14
C LEU A 399 -3.05 -16.35 -0.69
N VAL A 400 -2.09 -16.47 -1.59
CA VAL A 400 -0.82 -15.75 -1.55
C VAL A 400 -0.63 -15.05 -2.90
N TYR A 401 -0.15 -13.81 -2.85
CA TYR A 401 0.14 -13.05 -4.05
C TYR A 401 1.59 -13.26 -4.44
N ARG A 402 1.83 -13.77 -5.65
CA ARG A 402 3.15 -13.98 -6.22
C ARG A 402 3.34 -13.09 -7.44
N THR A 403 4.59 -12.82 -7.78
CA THR A 403 4.90 -12.10 -9.02
C THR A 403 4.34 -12.89 -10.20
N CYS A 404 3.63 -12.21 -11.10
CA CYS A 404 2.99 -12.83 -12.26
C CYS A 404 4.03 -13.58 -13.12
N SER A 405 3.79 -14.86 -13.36
CA SER A 405 4.69 -15.76 -14.10
C SER A 405 4.90 -15.35 -15.56
N VAL A 406 3.91 -14.67 -16.18
CA VAL A 406 3.95 -14.28 -17.60
C VAL A 406 4.71 -12.97 -17.80
N CYS A 407 4.47 -11.95 -16.97
CA CYS A 407 5.09 -10.64 -17.14
C CYS A 407 6.26 -10.38 -16.20
N GLY A 408 6.57 -11.28 -15.26
CA GLY A 408 7.66 -11.10 -14.31
C GLY A 408 7.53 -9.82 -13.44
N GLY A 409 6.28 -9.38 -13.15
CA GLY A 409 6.02 -8.19 -12.36
C GLY A 409 5.97 -6.87 -13.16
N SER A 410 6.33 -6.89 -14.46
CA SER A 410 6.34 -5.66 -15.30
C SER A 410 4.96 -5.06 -15.55
N ARG A 411 3.87 -5.81 -15.30
CA ARG A 411 2.46 -5.43 -15.54
C ARG A 411 2.08 -5.25 -17.01
N LEU A 412 3.04 -5.26 -17.93
CA LEU A 412 2.87 -4.96 -19.34
C LEU A 412 2.96 -6.21 -20.22
N LYS A 413 2.42 -6.10 -21.43
CA LYS A 413 2.61 -7.09 -22.47
C LYS A 413 4.07 -7.18 -22.89
N LYS A 414 4.51 -8.36 -23.35
CA LYS A 414 5.88 -8.60 -23.82
C LYS A 414 6.29 -7.71 -24.98
N GLU A 415 5.33 -7.36 -25.85
CA GLU A 415 5.56 -6.47 -26.99
C GLU A 415 5.89 -5.04 -26.54
N ALA A 416 5.24 -4.51 -25.49
CA ALA A 416 5.54 -3.19 -24.95
C ALA A 416 6.95 -3.09 -24.36
N LEU A 417 7.52 -4.20 -23.89
CA LEU A 417 8.88 -4.27 -23.34
C LEU A 417 9.98 -4.29 -24.41
N GLN A 418 9.60 -4.44 -25.68
CA GLN A 418 10.57 -4.40 -26.81
C GLN A 418 10.92 -2.97 -27.21
N PHE A 419 10.21 -1.97 -26.72
CA PHE A 419 10.51 -0.56 -26.95
C PHE A 419 11.51 -0.07 -25.90
N ARG A 420 12.63 0.50 -26.35
CA ARG A 420 13.72 0.94 -25.49
C ARG A 420 14.10 2.39 -25.74
N VAL A 421 14.43 3.09 -24.66
CA VAL A 421 15.04 4.43 -24.67
C VAL A 421 16.41 4.29 -24.01
N ALA A 422 17.47 4.69 -24.68
CA ALA A 422 18.86 4.54 -24.19
C ALA A 422 19.10 3.11 -23.62
N GLY A 423 18.70 2.09 -24.40
CA GLY A 423 18.90 0.67 -24.06
C GLY A 423 17.98 0.06 -23.02
N LYS A 424 17.18 0.83 -22.31
CA LYS A 424 16.25 0.33 -21.25
C LYS A 424 14.80 0.38 -21.69
N ASN A 425 14.01 -0.63 -21.34
CA ASN A 425 12.55 -0.61 -21.48
C ASN A 425 11.87 0.10 -20.30
N ILE A 426 10.59 0.42 -20.43
CA ILE A 426 9.84 1.19 -19.42
C ILE A 426 9.75 0.45 -18.07
N ALA A 427 9.68 -0.89 -18.05
CA ALA A 427 9.61 -1.66 -16.83
C ALA A 427 10.97 -1.68 -16.10
N GLU A 428 12.08 -1.82 -16.83
CA GLU A 428 13.42 -1.73 -16.28
C GLU A 428 13.66 -0.36 -15.64
N VAL A 429 13.25 0.73 -16.29
CA VAL A 429 13.37 2.10 -15.75
C VAL A 429 12.47 2.28 -14.54
N SER A 430 11.23 1.76 -14.56
CA SER A 430 10.30 1.87 -13.44
C SER A 430 10.74 1.07 -12.21
N ALA A 431 11.56 0.04 -12.39
CA ALA A 431 12.12 -0.78 -11.32
C ALA A 431 13.32 -0.13 -10.61
N LEU A 432 14.00 0.82 -11.26
CA LEU A 432 15.09 1.58 -10.65
C LEU A 432 14.59 2.34 -9.43
N SER A 433 15.47 2.54 -8.45
CA SER A 433 15.22 3.52 -7.41
C SER A 433 15.14 4.93 -8.00
N ILE A 434 14.42 5.84 -7.35
CA ILE A 434 14.31 7.24 -7.79
C ILE A 434 15.71 7.88 -7.95
N SER A 435 16.66 7.52 -7.08
CA SER A 435 18.04 8.00 -7.17
C SER A 435 18.78 7.45 -8.39
N GLU A 436 18.67 6.14 -8.67
CA GLU A 436 19.24 5.51 -9.85
C GLU A 436 18.58 6.02 -11.14
N PHE A 437 17.27 6.21 -11.10
CA PHE A 437 16.52 6.77 -12.22
C PHE A 437 16.94 8.21 -12.52
N ALA A 438 17.15 9.05 -11.50
CA ALA A 438 17.68 10.39 -11.68
C ALA A 438 19.09 10.39 -12.33
N GLY A 439 19.93 9.43 -11.94
CA GLY A 439 21.24 9.20 -12.58
C GLY A 439 21.12 8.80 -14.05
N TRP A 440 20.22 7.87 -14.36
CA TRP A 440 19.98 7.44 -15.75
C TRP A 440 19.42 8.58 -16.61
N ILE A 441 18.44 9.37 -16.08
CA ILE A 441 17.83 10.47 -16.84
C ILE A 441 18.82 11.61 -17.11
N ALA A 442 19.87 11.75 -16.31
CA ALA A 442 20.92 12.73 -16.53
C ALA A 442 21.78 12.42 -17.77
N THR A 443 21.96 11.12 -18.09
CA THR A 443 22.80 10.65 -19.20
C THR A 443 22.02 10.21 -20.44
N VAL A 444 20.68 10.12 -20.34
CA VAL A 444 19.83 9.59 -21.41
C VAL A 444 19.94 10.38 -22.73
N GLU A 445 20.07 11.69 -22.65
CA GLU A 445 20.16 12.59 -23.83
C GLU A 445 21.43 12.36 -24.66
N GLU A 446 22.52 11.91 -24.03
CA GLU A 446 23.78 11.60 -24.73
C GLU A 446 23.64 10.40 -25.66
N GLN A 447 22.72 9.50 -25.39
CA GLN A 447 22.46 8.28 -26.16
C GLN A 447 21.32 8.45 -27.18
N MET A 448 20.70 9.64 -27.26
CA MET A 448 19.64 9.96 -28.19
C MET A 448 20.17 10.65 -29.44
N SER A 449 19.52 10.36 -30.58
CA SER A 449 19.72 11.16 -31.80
C SER A 449 19.19 12.58 -31.60
N ASP A 450 19.63 13.53 -32.46
CA ASP A 450 19.18 14.92 -32.37
C ASP A 450 17.66 15.08 -32.54
N LYS A 451 17.03 14.22 -33.34
CA LYS A 451 15.58 14.19 -33.48
C LYS A 451 14.89 13.72 -32.20
N GLU A 452 15.34 12.61 -31.60
CA GLU A 452 14.82 12.06 -30.38
C GLU A 452 15.00 13.06 -29.22
N ARG A 453 16.16 13.70 -29.13
CA ARG A 453 16.48 14.70 -28.11
C ARG A 453 15.53 15.90 -28.15
N ARG A 454 15.25 16.45 -29.35
CA ARG A 454 14.29 17.56 -29.51
C ARG A 454 12.90 17.17 -29.10
N ILE A 455 12.45 15.96 -29.41
CA ILE A 455 11.14 15.46 -29.04
C ILE A 455 11.05 15.24 -27.53
N ALA A 456 12.11 14.70 -26.91
CA ALA A 456 12.12 14.31 -25.50
C ALA A 456 12.36 15.49 -24.53
N GLN A 457 12.90 16.63 -24.99
CA GLN A 457 13.41 17.73 -24.16
C GLN A 457 12.44 18.18 -23.05
N GLU A 458 11.22 18.54 -23.40
CA GLU A 458 10.23 19.02 -22.42
C GLU A 458 9.76 17.89 -21.49
N ILE A 459 9.65 16.67 -22.03
CA ILE A 459 9.25 15.49 -21.24
C ILE A 459 10.32 15.17 -20.18
N LEU A 460 11.59 15.19 -20.58
CA LEU A 460 12.72 14.92 -19.68
C LEU A 460 12.86 15.99 -18.60
N LYS A 461 12.58 17.26 -18.93
CA LYS A 461 12.57 18.36 -17.97
C LYS A 461 11.52 18.12 -16.89
N GLU A 462 10.28 17.80 -17.25
CA GLU A 462 9.20 17.52 -16.31
C GLU A 462 9.49 16.31 -15.41
N ILE A 463 10.11 15.25 -15.98
CA ILE A 463 10.51 14.07 -15.20
C ILE A 463 11.61 14.44 -14.19
N ARG A 464 12.65 15.22 -14.62
CA ARG A 464 13.76 15.65 -13.74
C ARG A 464 13.26 16.46 -12.55
N GLU A 465 12.34 17.41 -12.79
CA GLU A 465 11.77 18.22 -11.71
C GLU A 465 11.02 17.36 -10.69
N ARG A 466 10.17 16.44 -11.13
CA ARG A 466 9.42 15.54 -10.23
C ARG A 466 10.34 14.59 -9.45
N LEU A 467 11.39 14.07 -10.10
CA LEU A 467 12.38 13.22 -9.43
C LEU A 467 13.15 14.00 -8.36
N ARG A 468 13.52 15.27 -8.63
CA ARG A 468 14.17 16.15 -7.66
C ARG A 468 13.30 16.31 -6.42
N PHE A 469 12.02 16.66 -6.58
CA PHE A 469 11.12 16.81 -5.44
C PHE A 469 10.97 15.53 -4.61
N LEU A 470 10.92 14.35 -5.25
CA LEU A 470 10.89 13.07 -4.53
C LEU A 470 12.21 12.80 -3.77
N GLN A 471 13.35 13.20 -4.31
CA GLN A 471 14.63 13.10 -3.61
C GLN A 471 14.73 14.09 -2.44
N ASP A 472 14.24 15.32 -2.63
CA ASP A 472 14.24 16.38 -1.61
C ASP A 472 13.40 16.00 -0.38
N VAL A 473 12.28 15.27 -0.58
CA VAL A 473 11.48 14.73 0.53
C VAL A 473 12.01 13.39 1.08
N GLY A 474 13.22 12.96 0.69
CA GLY A 474 13.86 11.76 1.24
C GLY A 474 13.35 10.43 0.70
N LEU A 475 12.73 10.38 -0.48
CA LEU A 475 12.15 9.17 -1.10
C LEU A 475 13.03 8.55 -2.20
N GLY A 476 14.31 8.93 -2.29
CA GLY A 476 15.23 8.46 -3.32
C GLY A 476 15.40 6.94 -3.42
N TYR A 477 15.14 6.21 -2.35
CA TYR A 477 15.23 4.75 -2.28
C TYR A 477 14.02 4.00 -2.86
N LEU A 478 12.87 4.65 -3.06
CA LEU A 478 11.69 4.04 -3.64
C LEU A 478 11.85 3.82 -5.14
N SER A 479 11.16 2.80 -5.69
CA SER A 479 11.02 2.62 -7.13
C SER A 479 9.65 3.08 -7.62
N LEU A 480 9.56 3.49 -8.90
CA LEU A 480 8.28 3.89 -9.49
C LEU A 480 7.28 2.73 -9.61
N ALA A 481 7.78 1.49 -9.75
CA ALA A 481 6.98 0.28 -9.84
C ALA A 481 6.35 -0.13 -8.51
N ARG A 482 6.85 0.40 -7.36
CA ARG A 482 6.37 0.03 -6.02
C ARG A 482 4.89 0.33 -5.86
N SER A 483 4.13 -0.68 -5.41
CA SER A 483 2.70 -0.55 -5.15
C SER A 483 2.41 0.43 -4.01
N SER A 484 1.43 1.32 -4.17
CA SER A 484 1.02 2.25 -3.12
C SER A 484 0.46 1.55 -1.87
N ARG A 485 0.00 0.30 -1.98
CA ARG A 485 -0.43 -0.49 -0.82
C ARG A 485 0.70 -0.88 0.14
N SER A 486 1.94 -0.94 -0.37
CA SER A 486 3.12 -1.30 0.42
C SER A 486 3.83 -0.11 1.05
N LEU A 487 3.33 1.11 0.82
CA LEU A 487 3.90 2.33 1.38
C LEU A 487 3.47 2.53 2.83
N SER A 488 4.38 3.01 3.66
CA SER A 488 4.06 3.54 4.99
C SER A 488 3.22 4.82 4.89
N GLY A 489 2.55 5.20 5.98
CA GLY A 489 1.79 6.45 6.05
C GLY A 489 2.63 7.67 5.70
N GLY A 490 3.83 7.78 6.27
CA GLY A 490 4.77 8.86 5.99
C GLY A 490 5.29 8.87 4.56
N GLU A 491 5.63 7.70 3.96
CA GLU A 491 6.01 7.61 2.54
C GLU A 491 4.90 8.12 1.61
N SER A 492 3.66 7.68 1.86
CA SER A 492 2.49 8.10 1.08
C SER A 492 2.23 9.61 1.18
N GLN A 493 2.37 10.18 2.37
CA GLN A 493 2.22 11.60 2.63
C GLN A 493 3.28 12.43 1.90
N ARG A 494 4.56 12.02 1.97
CA ARG A 494 5.68 12.69 1.29
C ARG A 494 5.57 12.61 -0.24
N ILE A 495 5.07 11.49 -0.79
CA ILE A 495 4.76 11.40 -2.23
C ILE A 495 3.74 12.47 -2.63
N ARG A 496 2.67 12.64 -1.85
CA ARG A 496 1.67 13.68 -2.10
C ARG A 496 2.26 15.08 -1.99
N LEU A 497 3.07 15.32 -0.97
CA LEU A 497 3.76 16.59 -0.82
C LEU A 497 4.64 16.91 -2.04
N ALA A 498 5.48 15.98 -2.49
CA ALA A 498 6.30 16.14 -3.68
C ALA A 498 5.46 16.41 -4.93
N THR A 499 4.31 15.73 -5.09
CA THR A 499 3.39 15.96 -6.20
C THR A 499 2.78 17.37 -6.13
N GLN A 500 2.41 17.85 -4.94
CA GLN A 500 1.84 19.20 -4.78
C GLN A 500 2.87 20.31 -5.02
N ILE A 501 4.10 20.15 -4.57
CA ILE A 501 5.22 21.06 -4.88
C ILE A 501 5.41 21.12 -6.41
N GLY A 502 5.40 19.97 -7.07
CA GLY A 502 5.51 19.85 -8.53
C GLY A 502 4.36 20.48 -9.32
N SER A 503 3.19 20.71 -8.71
CA SER A 503 2.04 21.34 -9.37
C SER A 503 2.23 22.83 -9.64
N LYS A 504 3.22 23.47 -9.00
CA LYS A 504 3.55 24.91 -9.13
C LYS A 504 2.36 25.85 -8.85
N LEU A 505 1.41 25.40 -8.03
CA LEU A 505 0.28 26.22 -7.60
C LEU A 505 0.78 27.34 -6.70
N VAL A 506 0.18 28.52 -6.82
CA VAL A 506 0.49 29.69 -6.02
C VAL A 506 -0.75 30.22 -5.31
N ASN A 507 -0.56 30.91 -4.19
CA ASN A 507 -1.62 31.47 -3.36
C ASN A 507 -2.59 30.40 -2.81
N VAL A 508 -2.08 29.18 -2.54
CA VAL A 508 -2.80 28.07 -1.90
C VAL A 508 -2.43 28.02 -0.42
N LEU A 509 -3.36 27.58 0.41
CA LEU A 509 -3.10 27.23 1.81
C LEU A 509 -2.91 25.72 1.93
N TYR A 510 -1.69 25.29 2.19
CA TYR A 510 -1.37 23.89 2.47
C TYR A 510 -1.45 23.62 3.96
N ILE A 511 -2.13 22.53 4.34
CA ILE A 511 -2.21 22.06 5.72
C ILE A 511 -1.68 20.63 5.78
N LEU A 512 -0.60 20.41 6.56
CA LEU A 512 0.10 19.14 6.67
C LEU A 512 -0.03 18.60 8.10
N ASP A 513 -0.25 17.30 8.21
CA ASP A 513 -0.33 16.57 9.48
C ASP A 513 0.96 15.78 9.70
N GLU A 514 1.82 16.25 10.59
CA GLU A 514 3.05 15.59 11.04
C GLU A 514 3.93 15.04 9.88
N PRO A 515 4.37 15.88 8.94
CA PRO A 515 5.08 15.41 7.75
C PRO A 515 6.49 14.85 8.05
N SER A 516 7.06 15.08 9.24
CA SER A 516 8.35 14.55 9.68
C SER A 516 8.31 13.08 10.12
N ILE A 517 7.11 12.45 10.16
CA ILE A 517 6.93 11.08 10.65
C ILE A 517 7.79 10.07 9.88
N GLY A 518 8.49 9.21 10.65
CA GLY A 518 9.33 8.14 10.10
C GLY A 518 10.57 8.67 9.38
N LEU A 519 10.91 9.95 9.54
CA LEU A 519 12.15 10.52 9.03
C LEU A 519 13.27 10.47 10.07
N HIS A 520 14.44 10.12 9.59
CA HIS A 520 15.67 10.37 10.32
C HIS A 520 15.97 11.88 10.34
N GLN A 521 16.61 12.41 11.38
CA GLN A 521 16.93 13.84 11.52
C GLN A 521 17.66 14.42 10.28
N ARG A 522 18.52 13.63 9.64
CA ARG A 522 19.17 14.02 8.39
C ARG A 522 18.17 14.36 7.28
N ASP A 523 17.13 13.56 7.15
CA ASP A 523 16.14 13.72 6.09
C ASP A 523 15.10 14.80 6.43
N ASN A 524 14.90 15.08 7.73
CA ASN A 524 14.02 16.13 8.21
C ASN A 524 14.43 17.52 7.70
N ARG A 525 15.73 17.82 7.67
CA ARG A 525 16.25 19.09 7.12
C ARG A 525 15.93 19.29 5.63
N ARG A 526 15.86 18.20 4.84
CA ARG A 526 15.47 18.27 3.43
C ARG A 526 13.97 18.58 3.31
N LEU A 527 13.15 17.93 4.13
CA LEU A 527 11.71 18.20 4.18
C LEU A 527 11.45 19.68 4.54
N ILE A 528 12.13 20.23 5.54
CA ILE A 528 11.99 21.64 5.94
C ILE A 528 12.28 22.56 4.75
N ARG A 529 13.38 22.34 4.01
CA ARG A 529 13.70 23.13 2.79
C ARG A 529 12.59 23.05 1.75
N SER A 530 12.02 21.86 1.53
CA SER A 530 10.91 21.70 0.58
C SER A 530 9.67 22.48 0.99
N LEU A 531 9.38 22.59 2.30
CA LEU A 531 8.29 23.41 2.82
C LEU A 531 8.59 24.91 2.71
N GLU A 532 9.84 25.32 2.92
CA GLU A 532 10.28 26.69 2.68
C GLU A 532 10.18 27.07 1.20
N GLU A 533 10.60 26.20 0.27
CA GLU A 533 10.41 26.40 -1.18
C GLU A 533 8.92 26.55 -1.55
N LEU A 534 8.04 25.73 -0.94
CA LEU A 534 6.59 25.82 -1.15
C LEU A 534 6.02 27.15 -0.65
N ARG A 535 6.48 27.65 0.52
CA ARG A 535 6.17 28.98 1.05
C ARG A 535 6.66 30.08 0.13
N ASP A 536 7.94 30.02 -0.29
CA ASP A 536 8.61 31.04 -1.08
C ASP A 536 8.02 31.14 -2.50
N ALA A 537 7.39 30.07 -2.99
CA ALA A 537 6.55 30.10 -4.19
C ALA A 537 5.25 30.96 -4.04
N GLY A 538 5.00 31.57 -2.88
CA GLY A 538 3.86 32.45 -2.59
C GLY A 538 2.66 31.74 -1.94
N ASN A 539 2.87 30.58 -1.34
CA ASN A 539 1.85 29.80 -0.64
C ASN A 539 1.89 30.04 0.87
N SER A 540 0.78 29.77 1.54
CA SER A 540 0.72 29.66 3.00
C SER A 540 0.84 28.20 3.39
N VAL A 541 1.69 27.88 4.36
CA VAL A 541 1.93 26.48 4.79
C VAL A 541 1.66 26.39 6.29
N ILE A 542 0.66 25.61 6.69
CA ILE A 542 0.37 25.29 8.09
C ILE A 542 0.77 23.83 8.33
N VAL A 543 1.60 23.59 9.34
CA VAL A 543 2.09 22.26 9.71
C VAL A 543 1.70 21.99 11.16
N VAL A 544 1.00 20.88 11.39
CA VAL A 544 0.81 20.36 12.76
C VAL A 544 2.04 19.51 13.06
N GLU A 545 2.87 19.94 14.02
CA GLU A 545 4.16 19.29 14.26
C GLU A 545 4.66 19.42 15.72
N HIS A 546 5.61 18.53 16.08
CA HIS A 546 6.26 18.47 17.37
C HIS A 546 7.79 18.50 17.28
N ASP A 547 8.32 18.47 16.07
CA ASP A 547 9.77 18.46 15.83
C ASP A 547 10.39 19.83 16.09
N GLU A 548 11.50 19.84 16.84
CA GLU A 548 12.21 21.08 17.22
C GLU A 548 12.80 21.81 16.02
N ASP A 549 13.42 21.09 15.06
CA ASP A 549 14.01 21.70 13.87
C ASP A 549 12.93 22.36 12.99
N MET A 550 11.74 21.74 12.90
CA MET A 550 10.59 22.32 12.20
C MET A 550 10.07 23.60 12.90
N MET A 551 9.98 23.59 14.23
CA MET A 551 9.58 24.77 15.00
C MET A 551 10.61 25.92 14.87
N ARG A 552 11.91 25.61 14.84
CA ARG A 552 12.98 26.60 14.63
C ARG A 552 12.95 27.24 13.24
N ALA A 553 12.54 26.50 12.23
CA ALA A 553 12.42 26.96 10.85
C ALA A 553 11.12 27.72 10.57
N ALA A 554 10.13 27.64 11.48
CA ALA A 554 8.84 28.29 11.30
C ALA A 554 8.92 29.81 11.41
N ASP A 555 8.20 30.51 10.52
CA ASP A 555 8.02 31.96 10.61
C ASP A 555 7.07 32.36 11.75
N PHE A 556 6.13 31.46 12.08
CA PHE A 556 5.11 31.71 13.11
C PHE A 556 4.71 30.38 13.77
N ILE A 557 4.56 30.37 15.08
CA ILE A 557 4.19 29.19 15.86
C ILE A 557 2.92 29.48 16.64
N VAL A 558 2.06 28.46 16.73
CA VAL A 558 0.84 28.48 17.54
C VAL A 558 0.91 27.30 18.51
N ASP A 559 1.03 27.58 19.81
CA ASP A 559 1.05 26.53 20.85
C ASP A 559 -0.34 26.37 21.46
N VAL A 560 -0.92 25.16 21.29
CA VAL A 560 -2.28 24.82 21.71
C VAL A 560 -2.24 23.99 22.99
N GLY A 561 -2.89 24.50 24.04
CA GLY A 561 -2.84 23.86 25.35
C GLY A 561 -3.90 24.39 26.32
N PRO A 562 -3.56 24.52 27.61
CA PRO A 562 -2.31 24.14 28.30
C PRO A 562 -2.14 22.64 28.53
N ARG A 563 -3.23 21.85 28.42
CA ARG A 563 -3.25 20.38 28.59
C ARG A 563 -4.14 19.72 27.53
N ALA A 564 -4.31 18.40 27.63
CA ALA A 564 -5.16 17.62 26.72
C ALA A 564 -6.65 17.65 27.10
N GLY A 565 -7.52 17.37 26.12
CA GLY A 565 -8.96 17.19 26.27
C GLY A 565 -9.66 18.43 26.83
N ARG A 566 -10.52 18.24 27.85
CA ARG A 566 -11.31 19.36 28.47
C ARG A 566 -10.43 20.46 29.09
N LYS A 567 -9.19 20.16 29.45
CA LYS A 567 -8.22 21.13 29.98
C LYS A 567 -7.36 21.80 28.91
N GLY A 568 -7.52 21.38 27.63
CA GLY A 568 -6.92 21.96 26.45
C GLY A 568 -7.82 22.96 25.73
N GLY A 569 -7.57 23.13 24.43
CA GLY A 569 -8.41 23.89 23.51
C GLY A 569 -8.26 25.41 23.61
N ARG A 570 -7.15 25.92 24.09
CA ARG A 570 -6.81 27.37 24.12
C ARG A 570 -5.47 27.62 23.43
N ILE A 571 -5.27 28.79 22.91
CA ILE A 571 -3.94 29.24 22.48
C ILE A 571 -3.18 29.67 23.74
N VAL A 572 -2.06 29.01 24.02
CA VAL A 572 -1.19 29.31 25.16
C VAL A 572 -0.18 30.36 24.77
N ALA A 573 0.39 30.25 23.58
CA ALA A 573 1.33 31.19 23.01
C ALA A 573 1.21 31.21 21.49
N SER A 574 1.50 32.36 20.88
CA SER A 574 1.62 32.47 19.41
C SER A 574 2.60 33.58 19.07
N GLY A 575 3.40 33.38 18.02
CA GLY A 575 4.41 34.33 17.60
C GLY A 575 5.62 33.67 16.94
N SER A 576 6.76 34.35 16.96
CA SER A 576 8.04 33.79 16.51
C SER A 576 8.55 32.70 17.46
N PHE A 577 9.56 31.96 17.04
CA PHE A 577 10.21 30.95 17.88
C PHE A 577 10.69 31.56 19.23
N ASP A 578 11.26 32.76 19.20
CA ASP A 578 11.70 33.46 20.40
C ASP A 578 10.56 33.84 21.34
N ASP A 579 9.39 34.18 20.79
CA ASP A 579 8.19 34.48 21.60
C ASP A 579 7.70 33.23 22.33
N ILE A 580 7.76 32.07 21.65
CA ILE A 580 7.42 30.78 22.29
C ILE A 580 8.39 30.43 23.39
N LEU A 581 9.72 30.62 23.21
CA LEU A 581 10.73 30.35 24.25
C LEU A 581 10.50 31.18 25.52
N ARG A 582 9.96 32.38 25.41
CA ARG A 582 9.64 33.29 26.54
C ARG A 582 8.32 32.96 27.22
N SER A 583 7.49 32.07 26.62
CA SER A 583 6.17 31.76 27.15
C SER A 583 6.25 30.78 28.36
N ASP A 584 5.17 30.74 29.13
CA ASP A 584 4.96 29.77 30.23
C ASP A 584 4.25 28.53 29.70
N SER A 585 4.75 27.91 28.62
CA SER A 585 4.16 26.72 28.04
C SER A 585 5.03 25.49 28.28
N ILE A 586 4.39 24.31 28.29
CA ILE A 586 5.12 23.04 28.40
C ILE A 586 6.09 22.88 27.21
N THR A 587 5.70 23.32 26.04
CA THR A 587 6.55 23.33 24.83
C THR A 587 7.80 24.17 25.07
N ALA A 588 7.65 25.38 25.62
CA ALA A 588 8.78 26.25 25.95
C ALA A 588 9.70 25.64 27.00
N ASP A 589 9.17 24.92 28.01
CA ASP A 589 9.97 24.23 29.01
C ASP A 589 10.93 23.23 28.40
N TYR A 590 10.49 22.46 27.39
CA TYR A 590 11.35 21.50 26.68
C TYR A 590 12.33 22.19 25.74
N LEU A 591 11.89 23.17 24.96
CA LEU A 591 12.75 23.91 24.02
C LEU A 591 13.86 24.72 24.72
N THR A 592 13.63 25.20 25.95
CA THR A 592 14.62 25.93 26.76
C THR A 592 15.47 25.01 27.63
N GLY A 593 15.18 23.71 27.66
CA GLY A 593 15.88 22.76 28.53
C GLY A 593 15.49 22.81 30.00
N ARG A 594 14.48 23.62 30.40
CA ARG A 594 13.91 23.62 31.75
C ARG A 594 13.35 22.23 32.13
N ARG A 595 12.82 21.55 31.17
CA ARG A 595 12.46 20.13 31.22
C ARG A 595 13.24 19.38 30.15
N ARG A 596 13.69 18.18 30.46
CA ARG A 596 14.35 17.29 29.50
C ARG A 596 14.12 15.83 29.86
N ILE A 597 14.24 14.96 28.90
CA ILE A 597 14.31 13.50 29.08
C ILE A 597 15.77 13.21 29.42
N GLU A 598 16.04 12.74 30.64
CA GLU A 598 17.41 12.51 31.11
C GLU A 598 17.96 11.19 30.60
N ILE A 599 19.25 11.16 30.31
CA ILE A 599 19.99 9.95 29.97
C ILE A 599 20.14 9.11 31.26
N PRO A 600 19.84 7.80 31.25
CA PRO A 600 20.00 6.95 32.42
C PRO A 600 21.44 6.94 32.92
N ALA A 601 21.62 7.07 34.23
CA ALA A 601 22.95 7.04 34.86
C ALA A 601 23.64 5.67 34.73
N SER A 602 22.88 4.60 34.58
CA SER A 602 23.36 3.25 34.35
C SER A 602 22.41 2.49 33.40
N LEU A 603 22.99 1.70 32.51
CA LEU A 603 22.25 0.83 31.61
C LEU A 603 21.95 -0.50 32.31
N ARG A 604 20.81 -1.14 31.90
CA ARG A 604 20.43 -2.46 32.44
C ARG A 604 21.36 -3.55 31.93
N PRO A 605 21.82 -4.47 32.82
CA PRO A 605 22.66 -5.60 32.40
C PRO A 605 21.92 -6.58 31.47
N GLY A 606 20.60 -6.67 31.58
CA GLY A 606 19.77 -7.68 30.89
C GLY A 606 19.82 -9.03 31.62
N THR A 607 19.24 -10.05 30.99
CA THR A 607 19.22 -11.44 31.53
C THR A 607 20.48 -12.24 31.23
N GLY A 608 21.35 -11.76 30.35
CA GLY A 608 22.47 -12.49 29.78
C GLY A 608 22.13 -13.35 28.55
N GLU A 609 20.84 -13.63 28.35
CA GLU A 609 20.32 -14.36 27.19
C GLU A 609 20.10 -13.42 26.00
N ARG A 610 20.04 -13.97 24.78
CA ARG A 610 19.86 -13.21 23.56
C ARG A 610 19.17 -14.02 22.48
N ILE A 611 18.48 -13.33 21.57
CA ILE A 611 18.04 -13.90 20.28
C ILE A 611 19.07 -13.48 19.23
N VAL A 612 19.51 -14.44 18.42
CA VAL A 612 20.47 -14.22 17.33
C VAL A 612 19.84 -14.66 16.03
N ILE A 613 19.70 -13.76 15.07
CA ILE A 613 19.31 -14.07 13.69
C ILE A 613 20.56 -13.99 12.83
N ARG A 614 20.85 -15.05 12.05
CA ARG A 614 21.99 -15.09 11.14
C ARG A 614 21.55 -15.06 9.70
N GLY A 615 22.26 -14.31 8.89
CA GLY A 615 22.09 -14.30 7.43
C GLY A 615 20.75 -13.74 6.94
N ALA A 616 20.17 -12.76 7.61
CA ALA A 616 18.94 -12.11 7.15
C ALA A 616 19.17 -11.38 5.81
N ARG A 617 18.43 -11.78 4.76
CA ARG A 617 18.63 -11.34 3.35
C ARG A 617 17.38 -10.77 2.70
N GLY A 618 16.34 -10.50 3.45
CA GLY A 618 15.10 -9.92 2.92
C GLY A 618 15.29 -8.51 2.35
N ASN A 619 14.59 -8.19 1.28
CA ASN A 619 14.59 -6.88 0.62
C ASN A 619 16.01 -6.34 0.38
N ASN A 620 16.42 -5.29 1.08
CA ASN A 620 17.75 -4.69 0.96
C ASN A 620 18.79 -5.22 1.96
N LEU A 621 18.44 -6.11 2.88
CA LEU A 621 19.39 -6.68 3.86
C LEU A 621 20.45 -7.56 3.18
N LYS A 622 21.70 -7.38 3.60
CA LYS A 622 22.88 -8.01 2.98
C LYS A 622 23.46 -9.18 3.79
N GLY A 623 22.61 -10.13 4.18
CA GLY A 623 23.06 -11.30 4.96
C GLY A 623 23.51 -10.91 6.37
N VAL A 624 22.76 -10.03 7.04
CA VAL A 624 23.15 -9.49 8.34
C VAL A 624 22.92 -10.47 9.47
N THR A 625 23.81 -10.44 10.46
CA THR A 625 23.63 -11.10 11.75
C THR A 625 23.22 -10.04 12.78
N ALA A 626 22.06 -10.25 13.41
CA ALA A 626 21.53 -9.34 14.43
C ALA A 626 21.37 -10.06 15.77
N GLU A 627 21.83 -9.42 16.83
CA GLU A 627 21.72 -9.92 18.20
C GLU A 627 20.79 -9.02 19.01
N PHE A 628 19.80 -9.61 19.66
CA PHE A 628 18.84 -8.94 20.51
C PHE A 628 18.99 -9.42 21.95
N PRO A 629 19.73 -8.69 22.81
CA PRO A 629 19.91 -9.06 24.22
C PRO A 629 18.58 -8.96 24.97
N LEU A 630 18.23 -10.00 25.74
CA LEU A 630 16.97 -10.07 26.46
C LEU A 630 16.98 -9.32 27.80
N GLY A 631 15.81 -8.88 28.28
CA GLY A 631 15.67 -8.07 29.48
C GLY A 631 16.19 -6.64 29.33
N LYS A 632 16.21 -6.12 28.09
CA LYS A 632 16.69 -4.77 27.77
C LYS A 632 15.68 -3.96 26.97
N PHE A 633 15.85 -2.64 27.01
CA PHE A 633 15.22 -1.72 26.08
C PHE A 633 16.13 -1.57 24.85
N ILE A 634 15.72 -2.17 23.73
CA ILE A 634 16.48 -2.21 22.48
C ILE A 634 15.85 -1.23 21.47
N CYS A 635 16.68 -0.39 20.86
CA CYS A 635 16.22 0.50 19.80
C CYS A 635 16.91 0.14 18.48
N VAL A 636 16.13 -0.10 17.42
CA VAL A 636 16.62 -0.34 16.06
C VAL A 636 16.51 0.98 15.27
N THR A 637 17.68 1.51 14.88
CA THR A 637 17.84 2.85 14.33
C THR A 637 18.42 2.84 12.91
N GLY A 638 18.54 4.00 12.31
CA GLY A 638 19.11 4.19 10.97
C GLY A 638 18.22 5.03 10.07
N VAL A 639 18.75 5.44 8.92
CA VAL A 639 18.02 6.29 7.96
C VAL A 639 16.77 5.62 7.39
N SER A 640 15.87 6.42 6.81
CA SER A 640 14.65 5.89 6.18
C SER A 640 15.01 4.94 5.04
N GLY A 641 14.33 3.77 4.96
CA GLY A 641 14.61 2.75 3.95
C GLY A 641 15.89 1.93 4.16
N SER A 642 16.58 2.05 5.31
CA SER A 642 17.83 1.30 5.58
C SER A 642 17.63 -0.21 5.80
N GLY A 643 16.40 -0.67 6.11
CA GLY A 643 16.08 -2.09 6.33
C GLY A 643 15.60 -2.43 7.75
N LYS A 644 15.33 -1.44 8.61
CA LYS A 644 14.83 -1.63 9.99
C LYS A 644 13.59 -2.51 10.07
N SER A 645 12.53 -2.11 9.37
CA SER A 645 11.25 -2.86 9.34
C SER A 645 11.41 -4.23 8.69
N THR A 646 12.30 -4.36 7.71
CA THR A 646 12.65 -5.66 7.09
C THR A 646 13.26 -6.61 8.11
N LEU A 647 14.19 -6.14 8.95
CA LEU A 647 14.83 -6.97 9.99
C LEU A 647 13.83 -7.35 11.09
N VAL A 648 13.07 -6.37 11.61
CA VAL A 648 12.23 -6.56 12.79
C VAL A 648 10.84 -7.09 12.42
N ASN A 649 10.12 -6.38 11.52
CA ASN A 649 8.71 -6.69 11.24
C ASN A 649 8.51 -7.81 10.23
N GLU A 650 9.43 -7.95 9.25
CA GLU A 650 9.28 -8.92 8.15
C GLU A 650 10.18 -10.16 8.33
N THR A 651 11.16 -10.12 9.24
CA THR A 651 12.03 -11.28 9.54
C THR A 651 11.84 -11.77 10.98
N LEU A 652 12.22 -10.99 12.02
CA LEU A 652 12.15 -11.42 13.42
C LEU A 652 10.72 -11.75 13.88
N ARG A 653 9.77 -10.83 13.64
CA ARG A 653 8.37 -11.02 14.06
C ARG A 653 7.74 -12.29 13.50
N PRO A 654 7.79 -12.56 12.18
CA PRO A 654 7.24 -13.81 11.63
C PRO A 654 7.92 -15.07 12.16
N ILE A 655 9.25 -15.07 12.37
CA ILE A 655 9.99 -16.19 12.99
C ILE A 655 9.39 -16.51 14.35
N LEU A 656 9.26 -15.50 15.22
CA LEU A 656 8.73 -15.66 16.57
C LEU A 656 7.25 -16.04 16.57
N SER A 657 6.44 -15.42 15.70
CA SER A 657 5.01 -15.75 15.56
C SER A 657 4.80 -17.18 15.13
N LYS A 658 5.63 -17.69 14.22
CA LYS A 658 5.59 -19.09 13.77
C LYS A 658 5.99 -20.06 14.90
N ALA A 659 7.04 -19.73 15.64
CA ALA A 659 7.53 -20.57 16.73
C ALA A 659 6.57 -20.62 17.92
N LEU A 660 6.01 -19.46 18.34
CA LEU A 660 5.18 -19.36 19.54
C LEU A 660 3.70 -19.68 19.30
N TYR A 661 3.17 -19.32 18.11
CA TYR A 661 1.74 -19.34 17.84
C TYR A 661 1.35 -20.16 16.61
N ARG A 662 2.31 -20.85 15.96
CA ARG A 662 2.09 -21.59 14.69
C ARG A 662 1.44 -20.70 13.62
N SER A 663 1.84 -19.40 13.57
CA SER A 663 1.34 -18.46 12.57
C SER A 663 1.79 -18.87 11.15
N TYR A 664 0.94 -18.56 10.17
CA TYR A 664 1.24 -18.79 8.74
C TYR A 664 2.11 -17.69 8.12
N ASP A 665 2.44 -16.63 8.87
CA ASP A 665 3.32 -15.57 8.41
C ASP A 665 4.68 -16.14 8.03
N GLN A 666 5.08 -16.00 6.77
CA GLN A 666 6.39 -16.46 6.31
C GLN A 666 7.44 -15.38 6.56
N PRO A 667 8.53 -15.70 7.27
CA PRO A 667 9.65 -14.78 7.41
C PRO A 667 10.37 -14.59 6.08
N LEU A 668 10.97 -13.42 5.90
CA LEU A 668 11.91 -13.21 4.80
C LEU A 668 13.15 -14.10 4.96
N PRO A 669 13.92 -14.35 3.90
CA PRO A 669 15.03 -15.31 3.91
C PRO A 669 16.07 -15.01 4.99
N TYR A 670 16.44 -16.01 5.77
CA TYR A 670 17.49 -16.03 6.80
C TYR A 670 18.13 -17.42 6.88
N ASP A 671 19.30 -17.54 7.53
CA ASP A 671 19.99 -18.83 7.66
C ASP A 671 19.55 -19.60 8.91
N SER A 672 19.64 -18.97 10.08
CA SER A 672 19.28 -19.60 11.35
C SER A 672 18.86 -18.58 12.40
N VAL A 673 18.18 -19.04 13.42
CA VAL A 673 17.78 -18.27 14.59
C VAL A 673 18.04 -19.11 15.85
N GLU A 674 18.54 -18.47 16.90
CA GLU A 674 18.87 -19.05 18.21
C GLU A 674 18.22 -18.23 19.33
N GLY A 675 17.90 -18.84 20.47
CA GLY A 675 17.43 -18.16 21.68
C GLY A 675 15.92 -17.92 21.75
N ILE A 676 15.11 -18.53 20.89
CA ILE A 676 13.63 -18.39 20.90
C ILE A 676 13.03 -18.98 22.19
N GLU A 677 13.64 -20.04 22.74
CA GLU A 677 13.21 -20.77 23.92
C GLU A 677 13.17 -19.90 25.19
N HIS A 678 13.84 -18.76 25.20
CA HIS A 678 13.84 -17.81 26.32
C HIS A 678 12.60 -16.91 26.34
N ILE A 679 11.75 -16.96 25.31
CA ILE A 679 10.54 -16.13 25.18
C ILE A 679 9.31 -17.02 25.24
N ASP A 680 8.29 -16.59 25.98
CA ASP A 680 7.01 -17.28 26.07
C ASP A 680 5.85 -16.54 25.37
N LYS A 681 6.03 -15.23 25.10
CA LYS A 681 4.99 -14.40 24.49
C LYS A 681 5.60 -13.29 23.63
N LEU A 682 4.98 -13.08 22.46
CA LEU A 682 5.25 -11.95 21.59
C LEU A 682 4.06 -10.99 21.56
N VAL A 683 4.33 -9.71 21.75
CA VAL A 683 3.34 -8.63 21.65
C VAL A 683 3.80 -7.62 20.62
N VAL A 684 3.01 -7.44 19.57
CA VAL A 684 3.30 -6.46 18.51
C VAL A 684 2.35 -5.28 18.63
N VAL A 685 2.91 -4.09 18.75
CA VAL A 685 2.19 -2.83 18.88
C VAL A 685 2.48 -1.97 17.65
N ASP A 686 1.60 -2.03 16.69
CA ASP A 686 1.67 -1.26 15.44
C ASP A 686 0.69 -0.08 15.43
N GLN A 687 0.80 0.79 14.43
CA GLN A 687 -0.04 1.98 14.25
C GLN A 687 -1.45 1.67 13.68
N SER A 688 -1.79 0.40 13.44
CA SER A 688 -3.10 0.02 12.92
C SER A 688 -4.21 0.42 13.90
N PRO A 689 -5.39 0.84 13.42
CA PRO A 689 -6.52 1.17 14.27
C PRO A 689 -6.91 0.01 15.19
N ILE A 690 -7.39 0.31 16.40
CA ILE A 690 -7.90 -0.70 17.35
C ILE A 690 -9.14 -1.46 16.85
N GLY A 691 -9.67 -1.08 15.70
CA GLY A 691 -10.73 -1.75 14.97
C GLY A 691 -11.23 -0.91 13.80
N ARG A 692 -11.81 -1.60 12.81
CA ARG A 692 -12.28 -0.98 11.54
C ARG A 692 -13.74 -0.50 11.58
N SER A 693 -14.44 -0.74 12.68
CA SER A 693 -15.84 -0.38 12.84
C SER A 693 -16.01 0.76 13.85
N PRO A 694 -16.97 1.69 13.67
CA PRO A 694 -17.32 2.69 14.69
C PRO A 694 -17.72 2.12 16.06
N ARG A 695 -17.97 0.80 16.15
CA ARG A 695 -18.25 0.08 17.38
C ARG A 695 -17.02 -0.31 18.19
N SER A 696 -15.84 -0.32 17.56
CA SER A 696 -14.58 -0.52 18.26
C SER A 696 -14.20 0.78 18.97
N ASN A 697 -13.87 0.70 20.26
CA ASN A 697 -13.53 1.87 21.09
C ASN A 697 -12.54 1.47 22.19
N PRO A 698 -11.95 2.42 22.93
CA PRO A 698 -11.01 2.15 24.01
C PRO A 698 -11.56 1.19 25.07
N ALA A 699 -12.83 1.32 25.45
CA ALA A 699 -13.45 0.46 26.46
C ALA A 699 -13.60 -0.99 26.02
N THR A 700 -13.92 -1.23 24.73
CA THR A 700 -14.04 -2.59 24.20
C THR A 700 -12.67 -3.24 23.98
N TYR A 701 -11.70 -2.49 23.52
CA TYR A 701 -10.36 -3.02 23.23
C TYR A 701 -9.62 -3.41 24.52
N SER A 702 -9.68 -2.58 25.57
CA SER A 702 -9.08 -2.87 26.88
C SER A 702 -9.87 -3.90 27.68
N ASN A 703 -11.00 -4.40 27.14
CA ASN A 703 -11.94 -5.31 27.82
C ASN A 703 -12.51 -4.77 29.16
N VAL A 704 -12.42 -3.46 29.40
CA VAL A 704 -13.06 -2.83 30.58
C VAL A 704 -14.58 -2.79 30.43
N PHE A 705 -15.07 -2.69 29.19
CA PHE A 705 -16.51 -2.64 28.93
C PHE A 705 -17.25 -3.92 29.35
N SER A 706 -16.59 -5.07 29.31
CA SER A 706 -17.17 -6.32 29.79
C SER A 706 -17.45 -6.28 31.29
N ASP A 707 -16.57 -5.70 32.08
CA ASP A 707 -16.74 -5.55 33.54
C ASP A 707 -17.77 -4.46 33.84
N ILE A 708 -17.79 -3.37 33.08
CA ILE A 708 -18.83 -2.32 33.21
C ILE A 708 -20.23 -2.91 32.96
N ARG A 709 -20.41 -3.74 31.91
CA ARG A 709 -21.69 -4.37 31.61
C ARG A 709 -22.16 -5.32 32.73
N LYS A 710 -21.25 -6.08 33.36
CA LYS A 710 -21.54 -6.92 34.52
C LYS A 710 -21.96 -6.08 35.70
N LEU A 711 -21.32 -4.94 35.94
CA LEU A 711 -21.71 -4.02 37.00
C LEU A 711 -23.12 -3.47 36.79
N PHE A 712 -23.49 -3.10 35.56
CA PHE A 712 -24.84 -2.64 35.23
C PHE A 712 -25.90 -3.76 35.41
N GLU A 713 -25.57 -5.01 35.07
CA GLU A 713 -26.44 -6.18 35.37
C GLU A 713 -26.75 -6.33 36.85
N MET A 714 -25.79 -5.97 37.71
CA MET A 714 -25.95 -6.08 39.18
C MET A 714 -26.74 -4.93 39.78
N THR A 715 -27.15 -3.92 39.02
CA THR A 715 -27.96 -2.81 39.54
C THR A 715 -29.39 -3.28 39.87
N PRO A 716 -30.05 -2.71 40.92
CA PRO A 716 -31.42 -3.08 41.28
C PRO A 716 -32.40 -2.96 40.11
N ASP A 717 -32.31 -1.87 39.33
CA ASP A 717 -33.19 -1.63 38.18
C ASP A 717 -33.04 -2.70 37.10
N ALA A 718 -31.80 -3.16 36.84
CA ALA A 718 -31.55 -4.22 35.87
C ALA A 718 -32.06 -5.57 36.36
N GLN A 719 -31.85 -5.87 37.64
CA GLN A 719 -32.34 -7.12 38.25
C GLN A 719 -33.87 -7.22 38.24
N ILE A 720 -34.58 -6.15 38.62
CA ILE A 720 -36.06 -6.08 38.60
C ILE A 720 -36.60 -6.32 37.19
N ARG A 721 -35.91 -5.78 36.15
CA ARG A 721 -36.30 -5.92 34.74
C ARG A 721 -35.78 -7.20 34.08
N GLY A 722 -35.00 -8.02 34.79
CA GLY A 722 -34.38 -9.24 34.25
C GLY A 722 -33.32 -8.98 33.21
N PHE A 723 -32.67 -7.80 33.20
CA PHE A 723 -31.68 -7.41 32.24
C PHE A 723 -30.33 -8.05 32.57
N LYS A 724 -29.79 -8.80 31.62
CA LYS A 724 -28.45 -9.42 31.67
C LYS A 724 -27.37 -8.53 31.04
N ALA A 725 -26.10 -8.84 31.28
CA ALA A 725 -24.97 -8.09 30.73
C ALA A 725 -25.02 -7.89 29.20
N GLY A 726 -25.67 -8.82 28.48
CA GLY A 726 -25.91 -8.71 27.04
C GLY A 726 -26.80 -7.54 26.64
N ARG A 727 -27.74 -7.14 27.52
CA ARG A 727 -28.61 -5.98 27.29
C ARG A 727 -27.85 -4.67 27.17
N PHE A 728 -26.77 -4.55 27.93
CA PHE A 728 -25.87 -3.39 27.93
C PHE A 728 -24.77 -3.42 26.84
N SER A 729 -24.88 -4.38 25.92
CA SER A 729 -23.98 -4.47 24.77
C SER A 729 -24.58 -3.80 23.54
N PHE A 730 -23.89 -2.85 22.93
CA PHE A 730 -24.29 -2.26 21.66
C PHE A 730 -24.02 -3.19 20.45
N ASN A 731 -23.39 -4.36 20.65
CA ASN A 731 -23.15 -5.35 19.59
C ASN A 731 -24.25 -6.42 19.51
N VAL A 732 -25.03 -6.61 20.57
CA VAL A 732 -26.05 -7.66 20.70
C VAL A 732 -27.45 -7.06 20.55
N LYS A 733 -28.35 -7.78 19.89
CA LYS A 733 -29.75 -7.38 19.79
C LYS A 733 -30.43 -7.34 21.20
N GLY A 734 -31.43 -6.49 21.34
CA GLY A 734 -32.25 -6.37 22.55
C GLY A 734 -32.06 -5.05 23.30
N GLY A 735 -30.82 -4.58 23.54
CA GLY A 735 -30.53 -3.31 24.21
C GLY A 735 -30.06 -2.19 23.32
N ARG A 736 -29.57 -2.51 22.15
CA ARG A 736 -29.03 -1.53 21.19
C ARG A 736 -30.12 -0.87 20.35
N CYS A 737 -29.83 0.29 19.81
CA CYS A 737 -30.63 0.89 18.76
C CYS A 737 -30.55 0.01 17.50
N GLU A 738 -31.68 -0.46 16.98
CA GLU A 738 -31.67 -1.36 15.80
C GLU A 738 -31.46 -0.61 14.48
N GLU A 739 -31.76 0.71 14.40
CA GLU A 739 -31.54 1.50 13.19
C GLU A 739 -30.04 1.64 12.91
N CYS A 740 -29.22 2.11 13.85
CA CYS A 740 -27.77 2.19 13.68
C CYS A 740 -27.05 0.89 14.11
N ARG A 741 -27.78 -0.14 14.54
CA ARG A 741 -27.25 -1.41 15.04
C ARG A 741 -26.17 -1.23 16.12
N GLY A 742 -26.33 -0.21 16.97
CA GLY A 742 -25.41 0.12 18.05
C GLY A 742 -24.16 0.90 17.66
N ALA A 743 -24.04 1.36 16.42
CA ALA A 743 -22.93 2.21 16.00
C ALA A 743 -23.02 3.65 16.52
N GLY A 744 -24.24 4.15 16.79
CA GLY A 744 -24.51 5.55 17.14
C GLY A 744 -24.50 6.49 15.94
N VAL A 745 -23.95 6.02 14.82
CA VAL A 745 -23.84 6.75 13.55
C VAL A 745 -24.36 5.90 12.40
N GLN A 746 -24.80 6.52 11.34
CA GLN A 746 -25.10 5.92 10.05
C GLN A 746 -23.95 6.24 9.10
N THR A 747 -23.43 5.23 8.41
CA THR A 747 -22.37 5.41 7.42
C THR A 747 -23.03 5.65 6.07
N ILE A 748 -22.68 6.77 5.43
CA ILE A 748 -23.02 7.07 4.06
C ILE A 748 -21.79 6.72 3.22
N GLU A 749 -21.85 5.61 2.50
CA GLU A 749 -20.78 5.18 1.60
C GLU A 749 -20.74 6.10 0.38
N MET A 750 -19.58 6.67 0.10
CA MET A 750 -19.35 7.55 -1.06
C MET A 750 -18.37 6.88 -2.01
N ASN A 751 -18.77 6.68 -3.28
CA ASN A 751 -18.00 5.89 -4.26
C ASN A 751 -16.58 6.41 -4.55
N PHE A 752 -16.32 7.71 -4.38
CA PHE A 752 -15.02 8.32 -4.73
C PHE A 752 -14.43 9.19 -3.59
N LEU A 753 -15.13 9.32 -2.47
CA LEU A 753 -14.74 10.12 -1.31
C LEU A 753 -14.75 9.24 -0.05
N PRO A 754 -14.08 9.65 1.04
CA PRO A 754 -14.17 8.96 2.33
C PRO A 754 -15.63 8.86 2.81
N ASP A 755 -15.95 7.73 3.45
CA ASP A 755 -17.28 7.52 4.05
C ASP A 755 -17.62 8.62 5.05
N VAL A 756 -18.86 9.11 4.99
CA VAL A 756 -19.37 10.13 5.91
C VAL A 756 -20.17 9.47 7.02
N TYR A 757 -19.89 9.84 8.26
CA TYR A 757 -20.57 9.34 9.46
C TYR A 757 -21.53 10.38 9.99
N VAL A 758 -22.83 10.12 9.91
CA VAL A 758 -23.89 11.01 10.40
C VAL A 758 -24.48 10.42 11.67
N ARG A 759 -24.79 11.25 12.67
CA ARG A 759 -25.46 10.79 13.90
C ARG A 759 -26.79 10.10 13.60
N CYS A 760 -27.01 8.94 14.22
CA CYS A 760 -28.27 8.22 14.07
C CYS A 760 -29.43 9.05 14.62
N ARG A 761 -30.43 9.31 13.80
CA ARG A 761 -31.61 10.13 14.17
C ARG A 761 -32.47 9.44 15.23
N ALA A 762 -32.65 8.11 15.18
CA ALA A 762 -33.48 7.37 16.10
C ALA A 762 -32.96 7.35 17.54
N CYS A 763 -31.65 7.21 17.73
CA CYS A 763 -31.06 7.19 19.09
C CYS A 763 -30.32 8.48 19.44
N GLY A 764 -30.25 9.48 18.56
CA GLY A 764 -29.51 10.73 18.81
C GLY A 764 -28.00 10.52 19.05
N GLY A 765 -27.44 9.38 18.59
CA GLY A 765 -26.05 9.02 18.84
C GLY A 765 -25.81 8.15 20.08
N HIS A 766 -26.83 7.88 20.90
CA HIS A 766 -26.71 7.18 22.18
C HIS A 766 -26.50 5.65 22.07
N ARG A 767 -26.51 5.06 20.87
CA ARG A 767 -26.24 3.63 20.59
C ARG A 767 -27.26 2.63 21.13
N TYR A 768 -28.05 2.99 22.15
CA TYR A 768 -28.99 2.12 22.86
C TYR A 768 -30.46 2.53 22.69
N ASN A 769 -31.35 1.64 22.98
CA ASN A 769 -32.77 1.95 23.08
C ASN A 769 -33.09 2.64 24.43
N ARG A 770 -34.27 3.27 24.53
CA ARG A 770 -34.67 4.07 25.66
C ARG A 770 -34.69 3.28 26.97
N GLU A 771 -35.21 2.05 26.94
CA GLU A 771 -35.33 1.19 28.13
C GLU A 771 -33.97 0.86 28.75
N THR A 772 -32.96 0.60 27.95
CA THR A 772 -31.59 0.32 28.42
C THR A 772 -30.97 1.58 29.06
N LEU A 773 -31.28 2.78 28.56
CA LEU A 773 -30.75 4.04 29.07
C LEU A 773 -31.41 4.48 30.39
N GLU A 774 -32.57 3.87 30.78
CA GLU A 774 -33.20 4.13 32.04
C GLU A 774 -32.45 3.52 33.23
N VAL A 775 -31.67 2.43 33.00
CA VAL A 775 -30.88 1.79 34.07
C VAL A 775 -29.68 2.67 34.41
N ARG A 776 -29.51 2.95 35.71
CA ARG A 776 -28.44 3.84 36.18
C ARG A 776 -27.56 3.22 37.26
N TYR A 777 -26.26 3.51 37.21
CA TYR A 777 -25.30 3.26 38.26
C TYR A 777 -24.70 4.59 38.72
N LYS A 778 -24.79 4.89 40.04
CA LYS A 778 -24.42 6.21 40.61
C LYS A 778 -25.00 7.39 39.79
N GLY A 779 -26.27 7.27 39.38
CA GLY A 779 -26.99 8.30 38.63
C GLY A 779 -26.62 8.44 37.12
N ARG A 780 -25.73 7.60 36.61
CA ARG A 780 -25.28 7.59 35.21
C ARG A 780 -25.76 6.35 34.47
N ASN A 781 -26.25 6.51 33.26
CA ASN A 781 -26.59 5.39 32.37
C ASN A 781 -25.37 4.88 31.62
N ILE A 782 -25.52 3.79 30.84
CA ILE A 782 -24.41 3.17 30.11
C ILE A 782 -23.81 4.07 29.03
N ASP A 783 -24.61 4.92 28.38
CA ASP A 783 -24.14 5.88 27.39
C ASP A 783 -23.38 7.03 28.07
N ASP A 784 -23.88 7.55 29.21
CA ASP A 784 -23.14 8.53 29.99
C ASP A 784 -21.73 8.03 30.35
N VAL A 785 -21.62 6.75 30.71
CA VAL A 785 -20.33 6.11 31.03
C VAL A 785 -19.43 6.04 29.80
N LEU A 786 -19.96 5.65 28.65
CA LEU A 786 -19.17 5.64 27.40
C LEU A 786 -18.69 7.04 26.99
N ASN A 787 -19.43 8.08 27.33
CA ASN A 787 -19.08 9.47 27.05
C ASN A 787 -18.18 10.11 28.14
N MET A 788 -17.84 9.37 29.22
CA MET A 788 -16.84 9.82 30.18
C MET A 788 -15.44 9.78 29.58
N THR A 789 -14.62 10.76 29.93
CA THR A 789 -13.17 10.64 29.69
C THR A 789 -12.59 9.56 30.60
N VAL A 790 -11.47 8.96 30.22
CA VAL A 790 -10.76 7.97 31.05
C VAL A 790 -10.48 8.54 32.44
N ASN A 791 -10.04 9.81 32.55
CA ASN A 791 -9.79 10.48 33.86
C ASN A 791 -11.05 10.49 34.73
N MET A 792 -12.21 10.87 34.17
CA MET A 792 -13.48 10.86 34.91
C MET A 792 -13.90 9.45 35.29
N ALA A 793 -13.68 8.49 34.39
CA ALA A 793 -14.05 7.10 34.65
C ALA A 793 -13.16 6.45 35.72
N VAL A 794 -11.87 6.81 35.80
CA VAL A 794 -10.96 6.37 36.90
C VAL A 794 -11.51 6.81 38.26
N GLU A 795 -11.93 8.07 38.40
CA GLU A 795 -12.54 8.60 39.62
C GLU A 795 -13.92 7.95 39.90
N PHE A 796 -14.76 7.80 38.86
CA PHE A 796 -16.11 7.26 38.98
C PHE A 796 -16.13 5.79 39.46
N PHE A 797 -15.17 4.98 38.97
CA PHE A 797 -15.03 3.55 39.30
C PHE A 797 -13.93 3.26 40.33
N GLU A 798 -13.51 4.24 41.12
CA GLU A 798 -12.44 4.10 42.13
C GLU A 798 -12.62 2.86 43.04
N ASN A 799 -13.85 2.57 43.44
CA ASN A 799 -14.17 1.46 44.35
C ASN A 799 -14.41 0.11 43.65
N ILE A 800 -14.14 0.00 42.33
CA ILE A 800 -14.30 -1.24 41.57
C ILE A 800 -12.94 -1.66 41.00
N PRO A 801 -12.16 -2.48 41.72
CA PRO A 801 -10.77 -2.77 41.38
C PRO A 801 -10.56 -3.30 39.98
N SER A 802 -11.43 -4.18 39.47
CA SER A 802 -11.33 -4.78 38.14
C SER A 802 -11.48 -3.76 36.99
N ILE A 803 -12.31 -2.75 37.19
CA ILE A 803 -12.53 -1.65 36.24
C ILE A 803 -11.43 -0.60 36.41
N HIS A 804 -11.18 -0.20 37.66
CA HIS A 804 -10.24 0.86 37.99
C HIS A 804 -8.81 0.54 37.51
N GLN A 805 -8.32 -0.69 37.69
CA GLN A 805 -6.98 -1.09 37.27
C GLN A 805 -6.80 -0.95 35.74
N LYS A 806 -7.80 -1.38 34.93
CA LYS A 806 -7.75 -1.27 33.47
C LYS A 806 -7.81 0.18 33.00
N LEU A 807 -8.64 1.00 33.62
CA LEU A 807 -8.77 2.42 33.31
C LEU A 807 -7.47 3.18 33.65
N ARG A 808 -6.86 2.83 34.79
CA ARG A 808 -5.59 3.42 35.23
C ARG A 808 -4.46 3.09 34.25
N ALA A 809 -4.41 1.88 33.68
CA ALA A 809 -3.43 1.54 32.66
C ALA A 809 -3.58 2.44 31.41
N ILE A 810 -4.83 2.77 31.00
CA ILE A 810 -5.06 3.71 29.89
C ILE A 810 -4.62 5.15 30.28
N GLN A 811 -4.84 5.54 31.50
CA GLN A 811 -4.43 6.86 32.04
C GLN A 811 -2.91 6.99 32.07
N GLU A 812 -2.19 5.93 32.53
CA GLU A 812 -0.74 5.91 32.69
C GLU A 812 -0.01 6.06 31.34
N VAL A 813 -0.58 5.60 30.22
CA VAL A 813 -0.03 5.83 28.89
C VAL A 813 -0.36 7.23 28.33
N GLY A 814 -0.86 8.16 29.17
CA GLY A 814 -1.15 9.53 28.76
C GLY A 814 -2.49 9.73 28.04
N LEU A 815 -3.38 8.72 27.99
CA LEU A 815 -4.66 8.78 27.26
C LEU A 815 -5.86 9.12 28.17
N GLY A 816 -5.63 9.77 29.29
CA GLY A 816 -6.68 10.15 30.24
C GLY A 816 -7.75 11.09 29.67
N TYR A 817 -7.49 11.77 28.58
CA TYR A 817 -8.39 12.70 27.91
C TYR A 817 -9.38 12.02 26.96
N LEU A 818 -9.10 10.81 26.46
CA LEU A 818 -9.97 10.09 25.55
C LEU A 818 -11.28 9.71 26.22
N THR A 819 -12.39 9.70 25.44
CA THR A 819 -13.66 9.14 25.93
C THR A 819 -13.68 7.63 25.75
N LEU A 820 -14.30 6.90 26.70
CA LEU A 820 -14.36 5.44 26.68
C LEU A 820 -15.01 4.87 25.42
N GLY A 821 -16.03 5.55 24.92
CA GLY A 821 -16.79 5.17 23.73
C GLY A 821 -16.30 5.81 22.43
N GLN A 822 -15.14 6.49 22.40
CA GLN A 822 -14.63 7.12 21.18
C GLN A 822 -14.39 6.08 20.10
N PRO A 823 -14.93 6.25 18.87
CA PRO A 823 -14.73 5.29 17.80
C PRO A 823 -13.24 5.10 17.48
N GLY A 824 -12.81 3.84 17.35
CA GLY A 824 -11.41 3.53 17.03
C GLY A 824 -10.93 4.10 15.69
N THR A 825 -11.85 4.38 14.78
CA THR A 825 -11.57 5.02 13.48
C THR A 825 -11.21 6.51 13.58
N THR A 826 -11.53 7.16 14.69
CA THR A 826 -11.23 8.59 14.95
C THR A 826 -9.93 8.79 15.72
N LEU A 827 -9.33 7.71 16.22
CA LEU A 827 -8.07 7.76 16.94
C LEU A 827 -6.89 7.96 15.98
N SER A 828 -5.89 8.70 16.45
CA SER A 828 -4.59 8.76 15.75
C SER A 828 -3.85 7.42 15.83
N GLY A 829 -2.83 7.24 14.97
CA GLY A 829 -1.97 6.05 15.01
C GLY A 829 -1.32 5.86 16.38
N GLY A 830 -0.74 6.93 16.94
CA GLY A 830 -0.11 6.91 18.26
C GLY A 830 -1.09 6.65 19.42
N GLU A 831 -2.31 7.22 19.36
CA GLU A 831 -3.36 6.89 20.35
C GLU A 831 -3.76 5.41 20.30
N SER A 832 -3.91 4.86 19.09
CA SER A 832 -4.21 3.44 18.87
C SER A 832 -3.11 2.54 19.44
N GLN A 833 -1.84 2.87 19.21
CA GLN A 833 -0.69 2.14 19.77
C GLN A 833 -0.70 2.18 21.32
N ARG A 834 -0.89 3.35 21.89
CA ARG A 834 -0.91 3.51 23.36
C ARG A 834 -2.08 2.76 24.02
N ILE A 835 -3.26 2.67 23.36
CA ILE A 835 -4.36 1.83 23.83
C ILE A 835 -3.97 0.35 23.79
N LYS A 836 -3.33 -0.11 22.70
CA LYS A 836 -2.83 -1.50 22.62
C LYS A 836 -1.84 -1.80 23.76
N LEU A 837 -0.92 -0.90 23.99
CA LEU A 837 0.07 -1.01 25.08
C LEU A 837 -0.62 -1.05 26.45
N SER A 838 -1.59 -0.18 26.72
CA SER A 838 -2.33 -0.16 28.00
C SER A 838 -3.08 -1.45 28.28
N ALA A 839 -3.62 -2.09 27.23
CA ALA A 839 -4.30 -3.37 27.36
C ALA A 839 -3.32 -4.50 27.79
N GLU A 840 -2.08 -4.47 27.34
CA GLU A 840 -1.03 -5.43 27.77
C GLU A 840 -0.53 -5.13 29.19
N LEU A 841 -0.36 -3.86 29.54
CA LEU A 841 0.01 -3.46 30.91
C LEU A 841 -0.97 -3.94 32.00
N SER A 842 -2.24 -4.06 31.64
CA SER A 842 -3.29 -4.53 32.56
C SER A 842 -3.28 -6.04 32.79
N LYS A 843 -2.52 -6.82 32.00
CA LYS A 843 -2.42 -8.28 32.10
C LYS A 843 -1.32 -8.69 33.08
N ARG A 844 -1.42 -9.93 33.60
CA ARG A 844 -0.32 -10.54 34.36
C ARG A 844 0.87 -10.79 33.43
N ASP A 845 2.03 -10.51 33.91
CA ASP A 845 3.31 -10.55 33.21
C ASP A 845 4.11 -11.77 33.66
N THR A 846 4.82 -12.41 32.71
CA THR A 846 5.68 -13.56 32.99
C THR A 846 7.16 -13.17 33.13
N GLY A 847 7.54 -11.93 32.75
CA GLY A 847 8.92 -11.47 32.69
C GLY A 847 9.71 -12.03 31.49
N ARG A 848 9.08 -12.76 30.58
CA ARG A 848 9.68 -13.34 29.36
C ARG A 848 8.96 -12.91 28.08
N THR A 849 8.19 -11.83 28.16
CA THR A 849 7.46 -11.30 27.01
C THR A 849 8.38 -10.41 26.17
N LEU A 850 8.36 -10.60 24.85
CA LEU A 850 9.01 -9.71 23.91
C LEU A 850 7.98 -8.77 23.29
N TYR A 851 8.20 -7.48 23.46
CA TYR A 851 7.39 -6.41 22.86
C TYR A 851 8.09 -5.84 21.64
N ILE A 852 7.39 -5.74 20.50
CA ILE A 852 7.85 -5.05 19.29
C ILE A 852 6.96 -3.83 19.06
N LEU A 853 7.56 -2.65 19.03
CA LEU A 853 6.88 -1.39 18.75
C LEU A 853 7.48 -0.73 17.50
N ASP A 854 6.63 -0.24 16.62
CA ASP A 854 7.04 0.43 15.38
C ASP A 854 6.69 1.92 15.47
N GLU A 855 7.74 2.77 15.54
CA GLU A 855 7.67 4.23 15.65
C GLU A 855 6.62 4.72 16.68
N PRO A 856 6.72 4.32 17.97
CA PRO A 856 5.68 4.61 18.93
C PRO A 856 5.62 6.09 19.35
N THR A 857 6.59 6.92 18.99
CA THR A 857 6.61 8.37 19.27
C THR A 857 5.88 9.22 18.23
N THR A 858 5.35 8.58 17.20
CA THR A 858 4.58 9.25 16.12
C THR A 858 3.47 10.12 16.70
N GLY A 859 3.46 11.41 16.36
CA GLY A 859 2.45 12.37 16.81
C GLY A 859 2.48 12.72 18.29
N LEU A 860 3.58 12.46 18.98
CA LEU A 860 3.74 12.74 20.39
C LEU A 860 4.54 14.01 20.63
N HIS A 861 4.01 14.85 21.52
CA HIS A 861 4.75 15.95 22.11
C HIS A 861 5.82 15.40 23.09
N PHE A 862 6.88 16.16 23.37
CA PHE A 862 7.98 15.78 24.27
C PHE A 862 7.49 15.20 25.62
N GLU A 863 6.48 15.82 26.24
CA GLU A 863 5.89 15.34 27.49
C GLU A 863 5.20 13.98 27.33
N ASP A 864 4.53 13.73 26.21
CA ASP A 864 3.90 12.44 25.92
C ASP A 864 4.96 11.35 25.68
N ILE A 865 6.10 11.70 25.05
CA ILE A 865 7.27 10.80 24.88
C ILE A 865 7.83 10.40 26.25
N ARG A 866 8.00 11.35 27.17
CA ARG A 866 8.44 11.07 28.55
C ARG A 866 7.52 10.05 29.23
N LEU A 867 6.20 10.26 29.16
CA LEU A 867 5.23 9.32 29.74
C LEU A 867 5.29 7.94 29.08
N LEU A 868 5.47 7.87 27.76
CA LEU A 868 5.64 6.61 27.05
C LEU A 868 6.91 5.88 27.51
N LEU A 869 8.04 6.57 27.64
CA LEU A 869 9.29 6.00 28.13
C LEU A 869 9.17 5.46 29.55
N ASP A 870 8.46 6.16 30.44
CA ASP A 870 8.17 5.67 31.79
C ASP A 870 7.44 4.32 31.76
N VAL A 871 6.52 4.15 30.82
CA VAL A 871 5.77 2.90 30.63
C VAL A 871 6.65 1.79 30.07
N LEU A 872 7.45 2.08 29.04
CA LEU A 872 8.34 1.10 28.41
C LEU A 872 9.40 0.62 29.42
N ASN A 873 9.96 1.55 30.19
CA ASN A 873 10.90 1.22 31.26
C ASN A 873 10.27 0.30 32.33
N LYS A 874 9.03 0.57 32.78
CA LYS A 874 8.32 -0.33 33.69
C LYS A 874 8.15 -1.75 33.14
N LEU A 875 7.97 -1.91 31.83
CA LEU A 875 7.88 -3.25 31.20
C LEU A 875 9.23 -3.96 31.27
N VAL A 876 10.32 -3.26 30.94
CA VAL A 876 11.67 -3.84 30.97
C VAL A 876 12.10 -4.17 32.42
N ASP A 877 11.78 -3.29 33.37
CA ASP A 877 12.07 -3.50 34.78
C ASP A 877 11.39 -4.74 35.39
N ARG A 878 10.33 -5.24 34.74
CA ARG A 878 9.68 -6.51 35.07
C ARG A 878 10.33 -7.74 34.43
N GLY A 879 11.46 -7.58 33.74
CA GLY A 879 12.22 -8.65 33.10
C GLY A 879 11.91 -8.84 31.61
N ASN A 880 10.95 -8.12 31.04
CA ASN A 880 10.59 -8.24 29.64
C ASN A 880 11.62 -7.60 28.71
N THR A 881 11.55 -7.95 27.43
CA THR A 881 12.36 -7.33 26.38
C THR A 881 11.47 -6.41 25.54
N VAL A 882 11.95 -5.19 25.30
CA VAL A 882 11.24 -4.22 24.45
C VAL A 882 12.14 -3.86 23.29
N ILE A 883 11.68 -4.14 22.06
CA ILE A 883 12.32 -3.73 20.81
C ILE A 883 11.49 -2.61 20.18
N VAL A 884 12.13 -1.49 19.91
CA VAL A 884 11.49 -0.31 19.30
C VAL A 884 12.23 0.07 18.03
N ILE A 885 11.49 0.21 16.92
CA ILE A 885 12.02 0.86 15.71
C ILE A 885 11.78 2.36 15.89
N GLU A 886 12.84 3.19 15.88
CA GLU A 886 12.70 4.60 16.19
C GLU A 886 13.71 5.51 15.48
N HIS A 887 13.29 6.78 15.33
CA HIS A 887 14.10 7.88 14.82
C HIS A 887 14.23 9.03 15.81
N ASN A 888 13.38 9.06 16.83
CA ASN A 888 13.38 10.10 17.85
C ASN A 888 14.60 9.97 18.76
N LEU A 889 15.44 11.01 18.79
CA LEU A 889 16.70 10.99 19.56
C LEU A 889 16.47 10.91 21.06
N ASP A 890 15.36 11.43 21.59
CA ASP A 890 15.04 11.34 23.01
C ASP A 890 14.75 9.91 23.47
N VAL A 891 14.23 9.07 22.57
CA VAL A 891 14.05 7.63 22.81
C VAL A 891 15.36 6.87 22.63
N ILE A 892 16.09 7.19 21.57
CA ILE A 892 17.35 6.51 21.23
C ILE A 892 18.38 6.66 22.33
N LYS A 893 18.54 7.88 22.89
CA LYS A 893 19.53 8.18 23.93
C LYS A 893 19.31 7.46 25.28
N VAL A 894 18.07 6.97 25.52
CA VAL A 894 17.71 6.30 26.78
C VAL A 894 17.63 4.78 26.65
N ALA A 895 17.89 4.23 25.47
CA ALA A 895 17.88 2.80 25.21
C ALA A 895 19.08 2.09 25.87
N ASP A 896 18.90 0.85 26.32
CA ASP A 896 19.99 0.02 26.87
C ASP A 896 20.91 -0.55 25.78
N HIS A 897 20.34 -0.76 24.56
CA HIS A 897 21.05 -1.33 23.42
C HIS A 897 20.51 -0.77 22.11
N LEU A 898 21.39 -0.41 21.20
CA LEU A 898 21.07 0.09 19.88
C LEU A 898 21.55 -0.89 18.80
N ILE A 899 20.79 -0.98 17.71
CA ILE A 899 21.19 -1.65 16.46
C ILE A 899 21.00 -0.63 15.34
N ASP A 900 22.09 -0.07 14.83
CA ASP A 900 22.02 0.95 13.78
C ASP A 900 22.23 0.33 12.39
N ILE A 901 21.27 0.54 11.50
CA ILE A 901 21.24 -0.04 10.15
C ILE A 901 21.42 1.07 9.11
N GLY A 902 22.38 0.86 8.21
CA GLY A 902 22.70 1.85 7.20
C GLY A 902 23.68 1.32 6.14
N PRO A 903 24.55 2.23 5.59
CA PRO A 903 24.63 3.67 5.89
C PRO A 903 23.50 4.50 5.24
N GLU A 904 22.96 4.05 4.10
CA GLU A 904 21.94 4.74 3.34
C GLU A 904 20.64 3.92 3.24
N GLY A 905 19.62 4.48 2.58
CA GLY A 905 18.40 3.75 2.24
C GLY A 905 18.53 2.92 0.95
N GLY A 906 17.65 1.94 0.77
CA GLY A 906 17.59 1.10 -0.44
C GLY A 906 18.80 0.20 -0.63
N ALA A 907 19.28 0.06 -1.87
CA ALA A 907 20.38 -0.84 -2.23
C ALA A 907 21.72 -0.50 -1.55
N ALA A 908 21.94 0.77 -1.21
CA ALA A 908 23.14 1.22 -0.51
C ALA A 908 23.09 0.99 1.01
N GLY A 909 21.93 0.61 1.55
CA GLY A 909 21.73 0.25 2.96
C GLY A 909 21.83 -1.23 3.25
N GLY A 910 21.11 -1.68 4.25
CA GLY A 910 20.92 -3.09 4.59
C GLY A 910 22.10 -3.75 5.31
N ARG A 911 22.95 -2.97 5.97
CA ARG A 911 24.05 -3.46 6.83
C ARG A 911 23.87 -2.96 8.25
N ILE A 912 24.23 -3.76 9.24
CA ILE A 912 24.39 -3.29 10.61
C ILE A 912 25.73 -2.57 10.69
N LEU A 913 25.70 -1.27 10.97
CA LEU A 913 26.89 -0.44 11.08
C LEU A 913 27.55 -0.64 12.44
N VAL A 914 26.75 -0.64 13.48
CA VAL A 914 27.16 -0.79 14.87
C VAL A 914 26.00 -1.33 15.70
N ALA A 915 26.30 -2.17 16.67
CA ALA A 915 25.37 -2.63 17.70
C ALA A 915 26.07 -2.50 19.07
N GLY A 916 25.40 -1.87 20.03
CA GLY A 916 26.00 -1.60 21.35
C GLY A 916 25.18 -0.60 22.13
N THR A 917 25.83 0.07 23.10
CA THR A 917 25.21 1.15 23.87
C THR A 917 25.07 2.43 23.05
N PRO A 918 24.23 3.40 23.44
CA PRO A 918 24.15 4.70 22.77
C PRO A 918 25.52 5.39 22.63
N HIS A 919 26.41 5.19 23.60
CA HIS A 919 27.78 5.72 23.57
C HIS A 919 28.62 5.05 22.46
N ASP A 920 28.52 3.70 22.30
CA ASP A 920 29.25 2.99 21.25
C ASP A 920 28.79 3.47 19.86
N VAL A 921 27.48 3.68 19.67
CA VAL A 921 26.92 4.19 18.43
C VAL A 921 27.38 5.63 18.15
N ALA A 922 27.44 6.49 19.17
CA ALA A 922 27.93 7.86 19.04
C ALA A 922 29.39 7.95 18.57
N GLN A 923 30.21 6.92 18.81
CA GLN A 923 31.59 6.84 18.35
C GLN A 923 31.76 6.29 16.93
N CYS A 924 30.71 5.73 16.33
CA CYS A 924 30.77 5.18 14.98
C CYS A 924 30.68 6.29 13.92
N PRO A 925 31.74 6.56 13.13
CA PRO A 925 31.76 7.67 12.17
C PRO A 925 30.84 7.45 10.96
N GLU A 926 30.49 6.20 10.66
CA GLU A 926 29.59 5.85 9.55
C GLU A 926 28.10 5.96 9.93
N SER A 927 27.80 6.07 11.23
CA SER A 927 26.44 6.16 11.76
C SER A 927 25.95 7.61 11.77
N TYR A 928 24.92 7.90 10.96
CA TYR A 928 24.23 9.18 11.05
C TYR A 928 23.54 9.36 12.41
N THR A 929 22.95 8.31 12.96
CA THR A 929 22.37 8.30 14.31
C THR A 929 23.43 8.67 15.33
N GLY A 930 24.63 8.07 15.22
CA GLY A 930 25.76 8.36 16.10
C GLY A 930 26.22 9.82 16.05
N LEU A 931 26.27 10.42 14.86
CA LEU A 931 26.59 11.85 14.71
C LEU A 931 25.64 12.77 15.49
N PHE A 932 24.32 12.48 15.45
CA PHE A 932 23.34 13.27 16.18
C PHE A 932 23.40 13.01 17.69
N LEU A 933 23.62 11.77 18.14
CA LEU A 933 23.83 11.44 19.55
C LEU A 933 25.05 12.20 20.16
N LYS A 934 26.13 12.26 19.41
CA LYS A 934 27.33 13.04 19.80
C LYS A 934 27.02 14.54 19.95
N GLN A 935 26.16 15.11 19.13
CA GLN A 935 25.72 16.50 19.27
C GLN A 935 24.89 16.73 20.53
N MET A 936 24.22 15.67 21.07
CA MET A 936 23.47 15.73 22.34
C MET A 936 24.32 15.51 23.57
N GLY A 937 25.65 15.29 23.43
CA GLY A 937 26.59 15.14 24.56
C GLY A 937 26.85 13.68 25.01
N LEU A 938 26.60 12.69 24.13
CA LEU A 938 26.95 11.27 24.31
C LEU A 938 28.33 10.94 23.77
#